data_1553369c97a3bfd550c4222978aaaf65
#
_entry.id   1553369c97a3bfd550c4222978aaaf65
#
_cell.length_a   1.000
_cell.length_b   1.000
_cell.length_c   1.000
_cell.angle_alpha   90.00
_cell.angle_beta   90.00
_cell.angle_gamma   90.00
#
_symmetry.space_group_name_H-M   'P 1'
#
loop_
_entity.id
_entity.type
_entity.pdbx_description
1 polymer ?
#
loop_
_entity_poly.entity_id
_entity_poly.type
_entity_poly.pdbx_seq_one_letter_code
_entity_poly.pdbx_strand_id
1 'polypeptide(L)'
;MNKYYWIACGIAASSLLAAGTQAQNPVTQKPVKQKAPYLNRSLPLDARVQDLISRMTLAEKVDQMVNNTDAIPRLQIPAYDWWSEALHGVARSGVATIFPEPIGMAATFDDSLVNRVGTAISDEARAMYNAAIREDSHERFGGLTFWTPNINIFRDPRWGRGQETYGEDPFLTAHMGVALVKGLQGDDPHYLKVAACAKHYAVHSGPEKLRHVFNAEVSPKDLWETYLPAFHALVSDAKVEAVMCAYNRTNDEACCANTYLLQDVLRNQWGFKGHIVTDCDALEDIYKGHQLAPDKVHAAALALQRGVNLNCGDTYFALIDAVKQGLVTEKQIDSSLAVLLRTRFKLGMFDPSADNPYNQIPVSVINSPEHRELARTVAQKSLVLLKNDGALPLRNDLKKYFVTGPNASSVDVLLGNYYGVNGQLVTILEGLASHIKPGSQMGYKQGILLDRGNISPIDWTTGEAKSSDATIVVMGISGLLEGEEGESIASPTAGDRLDYNIPQNQVDFLRKIKEGNPHPVIAVITGGSPMNLAEVQKLADAVLLVWYPGEEGGNAVADVLFGKVSPSGKLPVTFPQSLDQLPAFTDYAMKGRTYRYMDAEPLYPFGFGLSYTTFAYSRLKVSGGALHADASSASGTVPHARGAQASGTVLRVGQSLAVEATVTNTGRYKSDEVVQLYLTHKGSSLVVPLFSLKGFHRISLAPGQSKVVHFTLTPQQLSLVNEEGLNVQPSDTITISVGDAVPTPRSLALGASLPVQTTISVQ
;
A
#
# COMPACT_ATOMS: atom_id res chain seq x y z
N MET A 1 1.07 19.45 -59.68
CA MET A 1 0.59 19.04 -61.02
C MET A 1 -0.59 18.14 -60.83
N ASN A 2 -1.79 18.71 -61.04
CA ASN A 2 -2.99 18.34 -61.79
C ASN A 2 -3.29 16.84 -61.89
N LYS A 3 -4.53 16.32 -61.60
CA LYS A 3 -5.82 16.67 -62.21
C LYS A 3 -7.02 16.13 -61.45
N TYR A 4 -8.03 16.97 -61.32
CA TYR A 4 -9.41 16.65 -60.98
C TYR A 4 -10.10 15.89 -62.13
N TYR A 5 -11.08 15.02 -61.80
CA TYR A 5 -12.25 14.83 -62.66
C TYR A 5 -13.56 14.66 -61.85
N TRP A 6 -14.47 15.57 -62.08
CA TRP A 6 -15.90 15.51 -61.75
C TRP A 6 -16.65 14.83 -62.90
N ILE A 7 -17.66 14.01 -62.61
CA ILE A 7 -18.78 13.81 -63.51
C ILE A 7 -20.07 13.78 -62.68
N ALA A 8 -20.99 14.70 -63.05
CA ALA A 8 -22.36 14.80 -62.62
C ALA A 8 -23.30 14.41 -63.81
N CYS A 9 -24.57 14.23 -63.50
CA CYS A 9 -25.77 14.08 -64.34
C CYS A 9 -26.35 12.68 -64.34
N GLY A 10 -27.63 12.48 -64.19
CA GLY A 10 -28.79 13.37 -64.34
C GLY A 10 -30.12 12.65 -64.02
N ILE A 11 -31.10 13.41 -63.76
CA ILE A 11 -32.46 13.11 -63.38
C ILE A 11 -33.25 12.56 -64.59
N ALA A 12 -34.12 11.54 -64.35
CA ALA A 12 -35.34 11.37 -65.17
C ALA A 12 -36.48 10.78 -64.31
N ALA A 13 -37.51 11.59 -64.14
CA ALA A 13 -38.79 11.23 -63.59
C ALA A 13 -39.68 10.57 -64.62
N SER A 14 -40.42 9.56 -64.30
CA SER A 14 -41.59 9.13 -65.02
C SER A 14 -42.66 8.58 -64.07
N SER A 15 -43.74 9.32 -63.92
CA SER A 15 -44.95 8.97 -63.19
C SER A 15 -45.83 8.03 -64.05
N LEU A 16 -46.31 6.96 -63.46
CA LEU A 16 -47.51 6.24 -63.93
C LEU A 16 -48.39 5.77 -62.75
N LEU A 17 -49.54 6.33 -62.67
CA LEU A 17 -50.68 5.90 -61.82
C LEU A 17 -51.24 4.57 -62.33
N ALA A 18 -51.42 3.59 -61.42
CA ALA A 18 -52.47 2.59 -61.58
C ALA A 18 -52.99 2.20 -60.20
N ALA A 19 -54.32 2.32 -60.12
CA ALA A 19 -55.15 2.02 -58.93
C ALA A 19 -55.34 0.48 -58.77
N GLY A 20 -55.52 0.07 -57.55
CA GLY A 20 -56.36 -1.06 -57.29
C GLY A 20 -55.86 -2.20 -56.44
N THR A 21 -56.55 -2.38 -55.38
CA THR A 21 -56.82 -3.56 -54.53
C THR A 21 -56.01 -3.70 -53.24
N GLN A 22 -56.73 -3.43 -52.17
CA GLN A 22 -56.34 -3.78 -50.81
C GLN A 22 -56.26 -5.31 -50.65
N ALA A 23 -55.07 -5.84 -50.49
CA ALA A 23 -54.86 -7.15 -49.85
C ALA A 23 -54.27 -6.89 -48.47
N GLN A 24 -54.99 -7.23 -47.42
CA GLN A 24 -54.52 -7.23 -46.06
C GLN A 24 -53.33 -8.26 -45.96
N ASN A 25 -52.11 -7.75 -45.88
CA ASN A 25 -50.96 -8.60 -45.53
C ASN A 25 -51.03 -8.88 -44.03
N PRO A 26 -50.83 -10.15 -43.58
CA PRO A 26 -50.65 -10.44 -42.18
C PRO A 26 -49.39 -9.77 -41.71
N VAL A 27 -49.48 -8.98 -40.65
CA VAL A 27 -48.35 -8.42 -39.92
C VAL A 27 -47.57 -9.60 -39.37
N THR A 28 -46.56 -10.06 -40.11
CA THR A 28 -45.52 -10.93 -39.58
C THR A 28 -44.72 -10.10 -38.58
N GLN A 29 -45.10 -10.18 -37.29
CA GLN A 29 -44.25 -9.74 -36.22
C GLN A 29 -42.88 -10.50 -36.40
N LYS A 30 -41.83 -9.75 -36.79
CA LYS A 30 -40.47 -10.26 -36.67
C LYS A 30 -40.28 -10.76 -35.24
N PRO A 31 -39.85 -11.99 -35.02
CA PRO A 31 -39.58 -12.45 -33.66
C PRO A 31 -38.63 -11.45 -33.01
N VAL A 32 -39.06 -10.83 -31.92
CA VAL A 32 -38.15 -10.07 -31.04
C VAL A 32 -37.08 -11.06 -30.64
N LYS A 33 -35.84 -10.89 -31.14
CA LYS A 33 -34.70 -11.69 -30.70
C LYS A 33 -34.61 -11.53 -29.19
N GLN A 34 -35.10 -12.52 -28.47
CA GLN A 34 -35.01 -12.54 -27.01
C GLN A 34 -33.54 -12.38 -26.65
N LYS A 35 -33.17 -11.32 -25.91
CA LYS A 35 -31.80 -11.13 -25.44
C LYS A 35 -31.39 -12.38 -24.69
N ALA A 36 -30.12 -12.81 -24.88
CA ALA A 36 -29.57 -13.95 -24.14
C ALA A 36 -29.78 -13.73 -22.63
N PRO A 37 -30.15 -14.76 -21.85
CA PRO A 37 -30.41 -14.65 -20.42
C PRO A 37 -29.30 -13.95 -19.62
N TYR A 38 -28.01 -14.17 -19.96
CA TYR A 38 -26.90 -13.51 -19.26
C TYR A 38 -26.89 -11.98 -19.44
N LEU A 39 -27.53 -11.42 -20.47
CA LEU A 39 -27.71 -9.98 -20.68
C LEU A 39 -28.95 -9.43 -20.01
N ASN A 40 -29.76 -10.25 -19.35
CA ASN A 40 -30.96 -9.84 -18.65
C ASN A 40 -30.70 -9.53 -17.18
N ARG A 41 -30.64 -8.26 -16.83
CA ARG A 41 -30.38 -7.76 -15.45
C ARG A 41 -31.43 -8.19 -14.41
N SER A 42 -32.67 -8.51 -14.84
CA SER A 42 -33.71 -8.95 -13.91
C SER A 42 -33.45 -10.36 -13.35
N LEU A 43 -32.53 -11.11 -13.96
CA LEU A 43 -32.13 -12.44 -13.47
C LEU A 43 -31.07 -12.31 -12.38
N PRO A 44 -31.08 -13.26 -11.40
CA PRO A 44 -30.02 -13.34 -10.41
C PRO A 44 -28.65 -13.50 -11.07
N LEU A 45 -27.61 -12.90 -10.46
CA LEU A 45 -26.25 -12.91 -10.98
C LEU A 45 -25.77 -14.33 -11.34
N ASP A 46 -25.97 -15.30 -10.43
CA ASP A 46 -25.55 -16.68 -10.66
C ASP A 46 -26.26 -17.33 -11.85
N ALA A 47 -27.53 -17.01 -12.08
CA ALA A 47 -28.25 -17.51 -13.26
C ALA A 47 -27.67 -16.93 -14.57
N ARG A 48 -27.29 -15.65 -14.56
CA ARG A 48 -26.60 -15.01 -15.70
C ARG A 48 -25.24 -15.63 -15.97
N VAL A 49 -24.44 -15.87 -14.92
CA VAL A 49 -23.12 -16.52 -15.02
C VAL A 49 -23.25 -17.93 -15.59
N GLN A 50 -24.17 -18.74 -15.08
CA GLN A 50 -24.36 -20.12 -15.56
C GLN A 50 -24.84 -20.17 -17.01
N ASP A 51 -25.75 -19.27 -17.41
CA ASP A 51 -26.18 -19.18 -18.83
C ASP A 51 -24.98 -18.84 -19.74
N LEU A 52 -24.14 -17.89 -19.33
CA LEU A 52 -22.95 -17.52 -20.12
C LEU A 52 -21.97 -18.69 -20.27
N ILE A 53 -21.62 -19.37 -19.18
CA ILE A 53 -20.71 -20.53 -19.18
C ILE A 53 -21.25 -21.65 -20.09
N SER A 54 -22.57 -21.93 -20.03
CA SER A 54 -23.19 -22.98 -20.83
C SER A 54 -23.08 -22.77 -22.35
N ARG A 55 -22.73 -21.55 -22.77
CA ARG A 55 -22.57 -21.16 -24.18
C ARG A 55 -21.13 -21.22 -24.66
N MET A 56 -20.16 -21.39 -23.74
CA MET A 56 -18.73 -21.44 -24.06
C MET A 56 -18.28 -22.88 -24.38
N THR A 57 -17.36 -22.99 -25.33
CA THR A 57 -16.59 -24.22 -25.54
C THR A 57 -15.52 -24.39 -24.45
N LEU A 58 -15.00 -25.60 -24.27
CA LEU A 58 -13.92 -25.83 -23.29
C LEU A 58 -12.70 -24.94 -23.55
N ALA A 59 -12.32 -24.72 -24.81
CA ALA A 59 -11.19 -23.85 -25.14
C ALA A 59 -11.45 -22.39 -24.73
N GLU A 60 -12.66 -21.86 -25.00
CA GLU A 60 -13.06 -20.53 -24.59
C GLU A 60 -13.12 -20.39 -23.05
N LYS A 61 -13.57 -21.43 -22.34
CA LYS A 61 -13.58 -21.44 -20.87
C LYS A 61 -12.18 -21.32 -20.30
N VAL A 62 -11.25 -22.10 -20.84
CA VAL A 62 -9.85 -22.10 -20.39
C VAL A 62 -9.15 -20.79 -20.74
N ASP A 63 -9.39 -20.24 -21.94
CA ASP A 63 -8.89 -18.92 -22.32
C ASP A 63 -9.34 -17.82 -21.37
N GLN A 64 -10.60 -17.85 -20.90
CA GLN A 64 -11.11 -16.86 -19.94
C GLN A 64 -10.56 -17.03 -18.50
N MET A 65 -9.68 -18.00 -18.26
CA MET A 65 -9.02 -18.26 -16.97
C MET A 65 -7.53 -17.88 -16.97
N VAL A 66 -7.03 -17.22 -18.00
CA VAL A 66 -5.69 -16.61 -18.03
C VAL A 66 -5.80 -15.11 -17.98
N ASN A 67 -4.71 -14.41 -17.62
CA ASN A 67 -4.76 -12.96 -17.44
C ASN A 67 -5.07 -12.16 -18.70
N ASN A 68 -4.59 -12.60 -19.86
CA ASN A 68 -4.88 -11.96 -21.15
C ASN A 68 -5.85 -12.84 -21.94
N THR A 69 -7.15 -12.49 -21.90
CA THR A 69 -8.22 -13.30 -22.50
C THR A 69 -8.62 -12.76 -23.86
N ASP A 70 -8.81 -13.67 -24.81
CA ASP A 70 -9.33 -13.33 -26.13
C ASP A 70 -10.82 -12.92 -26.10
N ALA A 71 -11.22 -12.13 -27.09
CA ALA A 71 -12.64 -11.82 -27.29
C ALA A 71 -13.42 -13.06 -27.73
N ILE A 72 -14.69 -13.17 -27.30
CA ILE A 72 -15.65 -14.14 -27.82
C ILE A 72 -16.79 -13.38 -28.54
N PRO A 73 -16.59 -12.96 -29.81
CA PRO A 73 -17.52 -12.04 -30.49
C PRO A 73 -18.96 -12.55 -30.59
N ARG A 74 -19.15 -13.87 -30.76
CA ARG A 74 -20.50 -14.48 -30.82
C ARG A 74 -21.29 -14.36 -29.50
N LEU A 75 -20.57 -14.18 -28.39
CA LEU A 75 -21.13 -13.94 -27.05
C LEU A 75 -20.98 -12.49 -26.60
N GLN A 76 -20.57 -11.58 -27.47
CA GLN A 76 -20.36 -10.16 -27.16
C GLN A 76 -19.44 -9.96 -25.94
N ILE A 77 -18.45 -10.85 -25.76
CA ILE A 77 -17.44 -10.73 -24.72
C ILE A 77 -16.21 -10.09 -25.38
N PRO A 78 -15.80 -8.89 -24.92
CA PRO A 78 -14.58 -8.27 -25.40
C PRO A 78 -13.34 -8.99 -24.84
N ALA A 79 -12.19 -8.82 -25.50
CA ALA A 79 -10.89 -9.14 -24.91
C ALA A 79 -10.72 -8.41 -23.59
N TYR A 80 -9.94 -8.99 -22.68
CA TYR A 80 -9.72 -8.38 -21.37
C TYR A 80 -8.39 -8.83 -20.79
N ASP A 81 -7.54 -7.88 -20.38
CA ASP A 81 -6.38 -8.20 -19.55
C ASP A 81 -6.70 -7.90 -18.08
N TRP A 82 -6.51 -8.91 -17.22
CA TRP A 82 -6.78 -8.84 -15.78
C TRP A 82 -5.67 -8.12 -15.02
N TRP A 83 -4.51 -7.94 -15.64
CA TRP A 83 -3.36 -7.36 -14.97
C TRP A 83 -3.40 -5.84 -15.04
N SER A 84 -3.73 -5.21 -13.94
CA SER A 84 -3.54 -3.78 -13.69
C SER A 84 -2.92 -3.56 -12.32
N GLU A 85 -2.14 -2.49 -12.16
CA GLU A 85 -1.42 -2.17 -10.92
C GLU A 85 -1.74 -0.76 -10.45
N ALA A 86 -1.87 -0.58 -9.14
CA ALA A 86 -2.17 0.72 -8.55
C ALA A 86 -1.75 0.83 -7.07
N LEU A 87 -0.51 0.51 -6.74
CA LEU A 87 -0.02 0.59 -5.35
C LEU A 87 -0.15 1.99 -4.77
N HIS A 88 0.19 3.02 -5.57
CA HIS A 88 0.13 4.42 -5.16
C HIS A 88 -0.27 5.37 -6.31
N GLY A 89 -1.08 4.90 -7.23
CA GLY A 89 -1.58 5.55 -8.44
C GLY A 89 -1.73 4.51 -9.54
N VAL A 90 -2.55 4.78 -10.57
CA VAL A 90 -2.67 3.87 -11.70
C VAL A 90 -1.32 3.74 -12.40
N ALA A 91 -0.77 2.52 -12.44
CA ALA A 91 0.57 2.27 -12.94
C ALA A 91 0.58 1.78 -14.38
N ARG A 92 1.63 2.11 -15.12
CA ARG A 92 1.96 1.58 -16.47
C ARG A 92 0.88 1.79 -17.54
N SER A 93 -0.15 2.59 -17.25
CA SER A 93 -1.31 2.82 -18.14
C SER A 93 -1.39 4.24 -18.72
N GLY A 94 -0.40 5.08 -18.49
CA GLY A 94 -0.34 6.45 -18.97
C GLY A 94 -0.28 7.48 -17.85
N VAL A 95 -0.82 8.68 -18.09
CA VAL A 95 -0.82 9.77 -17.09
C VAL A 95 -1.77 9.42 -15.95
N ALA A 96 -1.26 9.47 -14.73
CA ALA A 96 -2.02 9.28 -13.51
C ALA A 96 -1.38 10.07 -12.36
N THR A 97 -2.14 10.34 -11.30
CA THR A 97 -1.59 10.92 -10.06
C THR A 97 -0.69 9.93 -9.36
N ILE A 98 0.52 10.35 -9.01
CA ILE A 98 1.50 9.54 -8.30
C ILE A 98 1.54 10.00 -6.84
N PHE A 99 0.92 9.22 -5.96
CA PHE A 99 0.95 9.41 -4.52
C PHE A 99 2.28 8.93 -3.94
N PRO A 100 2.61 9.24 -2.67
CA PRO A 100 3.70 8.56 -1.97
C PRO A 100 3.55 7.04 -1.99
N GLU A 101 4.67 6.33 -2.06
CA GLU A 101 4.69 4.87 -1.93
C GLU A 101 3.94 4.37 -0.68
N PRO A 102 3.40 3.13 -0.66
CA PRO A 102 2.64 2.60 0.48
C PRO A 102 3.35 2.72 1.82
N ILE A 103 4.67 2.55 1.88
CA ILE A 103 5.43 2.77 3.12
C ILE A 103 5.34 4.22 3.61
N GLY A 104 5.35 5.20 2.69
CA GLY A 104 5.10 6.61 2.99
C GLY A 104 3.65 6.86 3.41
N MET A 105 2.68 6.23 2.74
CA MET A 105 1.28 6.28 3.17
C MET A 105 1.09 5.70 4.58
N ALA A 106 1.77 4.60 4.91
CA ALA A 106 1.74 4.00 6.25
C ALA A 106 2.32 4.96 7.31
N ALA A 107 3.38 5.71 6.98
CA ALA A 107 3.97 6.71 7.87
C ALA A 107 3.00 7.84 8.25
N THR A 108 1.90 8.02 7.52
CA THR A 108 0.85 8.97 7.90
C THR A 108 0.03 8.50 9.11
N PHE A 109 -0.09 7.21 9.39
CA PHE A 109 -1.02 6.65 10.39
C PHE A 109 -2.43 7.27 10.26
N ASP A 110 -2.93 7.38 9.02
CA ASP A 110 -4.21 8.05 8.68
C ASP A 110 -4.96 7.19 7.65
N ASP A 111 -5.73 6.22 8.13
CA ASP A 111 -6.52 5.30 7.31
C ASP A 111 -7.61 6.03 6.49
N SER A 112 -8.18 7.09 7.06
CA SER A 112 -9.14 7.94 6.33
C SER A 112 -8.49 8.63 5.11
N LEU A 113 -7.24 9.07 5.24
CA LEU A 113 -6.48 9.65 4.14
C LEU A 113 -6.17 8.61 3.07
N VAL A 114 -5.77 7.39 3.47
CA VAL A 114 -5.50 6.27 2.55
C VAL A 114 -6.78 5.85 1.80
N ASN A 115 -7.94 5.88 2.46
CA ASN A 115 -9.22 5.65 1.78
C ASN A 115 -9.49 6.69 0.68
N ARG A 116 -9.21 7.97 0.93
CA ARG A 116 -9.32 9.03 -0.08
C ARG A 116 -8.34 8.81 -1.25
N VAL A 117 -7.13 8.34 -0.97
CA VAL A 117 -6.16 7.95 -2.01
C VAL A 117 -6.73 6.82 -2.88
N GLY A 118 -7.24 5.75 -2.26
CA GLY A 118 -7.89 4.65 -3.00
C GLY A 118 -9.08 5.11 -3.85
N THR A 119 -9.86 6.08 -3.34
CA THR A 119 -10.97 6.68 -4.08
C THR A 119 -10.47 7.44 -5.31
N ALA A 120 -9.46 8.28 -5.17
CA ALA A 120 -8.86 9.04 -6.28
C ALA A 120 -8.25 8.10 -7.34
N ILE A 121 -7.49 7.09 -6.92
CA ILE A 121 -6.92 6.07 -7.81
C ILE A 121 -8.02 5.38 -8.63
N SER A 122 -9.10 4.94 -7.98
CA SER A 122 -10.20 4.23 -8.66
C SER A 122 -11.04 5.14 -9.55
N ASP A 123 -11.13 6.43 -9.25
CA ASP A 123 -11.74 7.41 -10.14
C ASP A 123 -10.93 7.58 -11.42
N GLU A 124 -9.60 7.72 -11.30
CA GLU A 124 -8.70 7.80 -12.47
C GLU A 124 -8.73 6.50 -13.27
N ALA A 125 -8.66 5.34 -12.61
CA ALA A 125 -8.74 4.04 -13.25
C ALA A 125 -10.03 3.87 -14.09
N ARG A 126 -11.17 4.27 -13.54
CA ARG A 126 -12.45 4.23 -14.27
C ARG A 126 -12.46 5.20 -15.43
N ALA A 127 -11.98 6.42 -15.25
CA ALA A 127 -11.88 7.42 -16.32
C ALA A 127 -11.04 6.91 -17.49
N MET A 128 -9.89 6.31 -17.18
CA MET A 128 -8.96 5.72 -18.18
C MET A 128 -9.60 4.53 -18.89
N TYR A 129 -10.17 3.58 -18.16
CA TYR A 129 -10.89 2.44 -18.72
C TYR A 129 -12.04 2.87 -19.63
N ASN A 130 -12.88 3.80 -19.15
CA ASN A 130 -14.01 4.31 -19.92
C ASN A 130 -13.58 5.00 -21.23
N ALA A 131 -12.40 5.65 -21.23
CA ALA A 131 -11.83 6.23 -22.43
C ALA A 131 -11.29 5.14 -23.37
N ALA A 132 -10.55 4.17 -22.86
CA ALA A 132 -9.98 3.06 -23.64
C ALA A 132 -11.07 2.24 -24.36
N ILE A 133 -12.15 1.90 -23.65
CA ILE A 133 -13.25 1.11 -24.23
C ILE A 133 -13.96 1.87 -25.36
N ARG A 134 -14.05 3.21 -25.32
CA ARG A 134 -14.61 4.00 -26.43
C ARG A 134 -13.79 3.89 -27.72
N GLU A 135 -12.50 3.64 -27.58
CA GLU A 135 -11.53 3.46 -28.67
C GLU A 135 -11.29 1.97 -29.00
N ASP A 136 -12.10 1.05 -28.43
CA ASP A 136 -11.97 -0.41 -28.56
C ASP A 136 -10.59 -0.93 -28.14
N SER A 137 -9.97 -0.28 -27.15
CA SER A 137 -8.66 -0.68 -26.60
C SER A 137 -8.86 -1.53 -25.35
N HIS A 138 -8.20 -2.70 -25.33
CA HIS A 138 -8.27 -3.72 -24.27
C HIS A 138 -6.87 -4.14 -23.81
N GLU A 139 -5.92 -3.22 -23.90
CA GLU A 139 -4.51 -3.48 -23.62
C GLU A 139 -4.25 -3.75 -22.13
N ARG A 140 -3.13 -4.43 -21.86
CA ARG A 140 -2.64 -4.68 -20.50
C ARG A 140 -2.50 -3.38 -19.72
N PHE A 141 -2.76 -3.42 -18.43
CA PHE A 141 -2.83 -2.30 -17.49
C PHE A 141 -3.99 -1.32 -17.72
N GLY A 142 -4.83 -1.57 -18.71
CA GLY A 142 -6.04 -0.78 -18.99
C GLY A 142 -7.33 -1.34 -18.39
N GLY A 143 -7.25 -2.46 -17.65
CA GLY A 143 -8.40 -3.13 -17.03
C GLY A 143 -8.88 -2.50 -15.74
N LEU A 144 -9.88 -3.13 -15.10
CA LEU A 144 -10.48 -2.70 -13.83
C LEU A 144 -10.19 -3.68 -12.67
N THR A 145 -9.28 -4.62 -12.87
CA THR A 145 -8.83 -5.58 -11.86
C THR A 145 -7.41 -5.22 -11.45
N PHE A 146 -7.25 -4.65 -10.26
CA PHE A 146 -5.98 -4.13 -9.78
C PHE A 146 -5.36 -5.07 -8.77
N TRP A 147 -4.12 -5.49 -9.01
CA TRP A 147 -3.38 -6.39 -8.14
C TRP A 147 -2.69 -5.61 -7.02
N THR A 148 -3.52 -4.99 -6.19
CA THR A 148 -3.15 -4.13 -5.07
C THR A 148 -4.22 -4.23 -3.97
N PRO A 149 -3.85 -4.06 -2.67
CA PRO A 149 -2.57 -3.69 -2.08
C PRO A 149 -1.61 -4.86 -1.83
N ASN A 150 -0.32 -4.53 -1.69
CA ASN A 150 0.67 -5.42 -1.09
C ASN A 150 0.61 -5.27 0.44
N ILE A 151 0.12 -6.30 1.13
CA ILE A 151 -0.05 -6.32 2.60
C ILE A 151 0.85 -7.34 3.28
N ASN A 152 1.94 -7.72 2.64
CA ASN A 152 2.99 -8.51 3.27
C ASN A 152 3.69 -7.68 4.35
N ILE A 153 4.23 -8.36 5.37
CA ILE A 153 4.91 -7.72 6.49
C ILE A 153 6.36 -7.42 6.14
N PHE A 154 6.76 -6.16 6.28
CA PHE A 154 8.13 -5.70 6.06
C PHE A 154 9.03 -6.11 7.23
N ARG A 155 9.37 -7.41 7.34
CA ARG A 155 10.11 -7.99 8.47
C ARG A 155 11.63 -7.77 8.43
N ASP A 156 12.19 -7.43 7.27
CA ASP A 156 13.64 -7.31 7.08
C ASP A 156 13.97 -6.11 6.17
N PRO A 157 14.85 -5.18 6.58
CA PRO A 157 15.17 -3.97 5.83
C PRO A 157 15.87 -4.21 4.49
N ARG A 158 16.35 -5.44 4.22
CA ARG A 158 16.97 -5.80 2.94
C ARG A 158 15.96 -6.06 1.84
N TRP A 159 14.70 -6.34 2.16
CA TRP A 159 13.69 -6.65 1.17
C TRP A 159 13.36 -5.43 0.30
N GLY A 160 13.69 -5.50 -1.01
CA GLY A 160 13.56 -4.40 -1.95
C GLY A 160 12.12 -3.95 -2.19
N ARG A 161 11.14 -4.89 -2.09
CA ARG A 161 9.71 -4.60 -2.21
C ARG A 161 9.05 -4.15 -0.90
N GLY A 162 9.84 -3.95 0.16
CA GLY A 162 9.33 -3.39 1.42
C GLY A 162 8.65 -2.05 1.25
N GLN A 163 9.09 -1.21 0.31
CA GLN A 163 8.47 0.06 -0.06
C GLN A 163 7.00 -0.05 -0.48
N GLU A 164 6.61 -1.18 -1.07
CA GLU A 164 5.25 -1.46 -1.54
C GLU A 164 4.27 -1.77 -0.41
N THR A 165 4.75 -1.88 0.84
CA THR A 165 3.98 -2.37 1.98
C THR A 165 3.66 -1.27 2.99
N TYR A 166 2.78 -1.60 3.94
CA TYR A 166 2.41 -0.69 5.03
C TYR A 166 3.25 -0.91 6.30
N GLY A 167 4.45 -1.50 6.15
CA GLY A 167 5.41 -1.64 7.22
C GLY A 167 5.41 -2.99 7.93
N GLU A 168 5.94 -3.00 9.16
CA GLU A 168 6.23 -4.24 9.90
C GLU A 168 5.12 -4.68 10.85
N ASP A 169 4.12 -3.82 11.09
CA ASP A 169 3.07 -4.07 12.07
C ASP A 169 1.79 -4.60 11.42
N PRO A 170 1.27 -5.78 11.84
CA PRO A 170 0.07 -6.38 11.24
C PRO A 170 -1.21 -5.57 11.48
N PHE A 171 -1.32 -4.82 12.59
CA PHE A 171 -2.48 -3.99 12.87
C PHE A 171 -2.51 -2.75 11.98
N LEU A 172 -1.38 -2.04 11.85
CA LEU A 172 -1.25 -0.89 10.94
C LEU A 172 -1.50 -1.32 9.49
N THR A 173 -0.87 -2.42 9.05
CA THR A 173 -1.03 -2.97 7.69
C THR A 173 -2.49 -3.33 7.39
N ALA A 174 -3.19 -3.96 8.35
CA ALA A 174 -4.60 -4.28 8.21
C ALA A 174 -5.47 -3.03 8.03
N HIS A 175 -5.29 -2.01 8.86
CA HIS A 175 -6.07 -0.76 8.80
C HIS A 175 -5.84 0.00 7.48
N MET A 176 -4.58 0.16 7.07
CA MET A 176 -4.24 0.84 5.82
C MET A 176 -4.75 0.07 4.60
N GLY A 177 -4.55 -1.26 4.59
CA GLY A 177 -5.03 -2.12 3.51
C GLY A 177 -6.55 -2.13 3.37
N VAL A 178 -7.29 -2.22 4.48
CA VAL A 178 -8.76 -2.13 4.49
C VAL A 178 -9.23 -0.78 3.96
N ALA A 179 -8.58 0.31 4.36
CA ALA A 179 -8.91 1.66 3.92
C ALA A 179 -8.71 1.81 2.39
N LEU A 180 -7.58 1.35 1.87
CA LEU A 180 -7.30 1.40 0.43
C LEU A 180 -8.32 0.57 -0.37
N VAL A 181 -8.57 -0.68 0.03
CA VAL A 181 -9.50 -1.58 -0.67
C VAL A 181 -10.90 -0.97 -0.74
N LYS A 182 -11.39 -0.41 0.38
CA LYS A 182 -12.70 0.28 0.39
C LYS A 182 -12.74 1.47 -0.57
N GLY A 183 -11.70 2.29 -0.62
CA GLY A 183 -11.59 3.39 -1.57
C GLY A 183 -11.55 2.91 -3.02
N LEU A 184 -10.80 1.83 -3.29
CA LEU A 184 -10.70 1.24 -4.63
C LEU A 184 -12.02 0.64 -5.10
N GLN A 185 -12.67 -0.17 -4.28
CA GLN A 185 -13.87 -0.92 -4.69
C GLN A 185 -15.14 -0.06 -4.74
N GLY A 186 -15.14 1.11 -4.06
CA GLY A 186 -16.30 1.99 -3.98
C GLY A 186 -17.42 1.45 -3.09
N ASP A 187 -18.55 2.13 -3.08
CA ASP A 187 -19.68 1.89 -2.16
C ASP A 187 -21.01 1.62 -2.87
N ASP A 188 -21.04 1.51 -4.20
CA ASP A 188 -22.25 1.15 -4.93
C ASP A 188 -22.69 -0.28 -4.58
N PRO A 189 -23.99 -0.51 -4.26
CA PRO A 189 -24.47 -1.82 -3.80
C PRO A 189 -24.46 -2.91 -4.87
N HIS A 190 -24.34 -2.54 -6.15
CA HIS A 190 -24.43 -3.46 -7.29
C HIS A 190 -23.12 -3.59 -8.06
N TYR A 191 -22.34 -2.52 -8.13
CA TYR A 191 -21.13 -2.46 -8.95
C TYR A 191 -19.89 -2.16 -8.14
N LEU A 192 -18.81 -2.85 -8.47
CA LEU A 192 -17.47 -2.48 -8.02
C LEU A 192 -16.95 -1.33 -8.89
N LYS A 193 -16.33 -0.33 -8.26
CA LYS A 193 -15.64 0.71 -9.01
C LYS A 193 -14.41 0.12 -9.72
N VAL A 194 -13.54 -0.56 -8.99
CA VAL A 194 -12.52 -1.49 -9.49
C VAL A 194 -12.46 -2.70 -8.56
N ALA A 195 -11.88 -3.81 -9.01
CA ALA A 195 -11.64 -4.97 -8.16
C ALA A 195 -10.23 -4.89 -7.57
N ALA A 196 -10.11 -4.85 -6.25
CA ALA A 196 -8.84 -4.89 -5.53
C ALA A 196 -8.40 -6.32 -5.26
N CYS A 197 -7.08 -6.52 -5.05
CA CYS A 197 -6.47 -7.82 -4.83
C CYS A 197 -5.46 -7.77 -3.67
N ALA A 198 -5.72 -8.51 -2.61
CA ALA A 198 -4.77 -8.66 -1.51
C ALA A 198 -3.60 -9.55 -1.92
N LYS A 199 -2.36 -9.02 -1.86
CA LYS A 199 -1.16 -9.75 -2.28
C LYS A 199 -0.02 -9.62 -1.26
N HIS A 200 0.90 -10.56 -1.24
CA HIS A 200 0.95 -11.88 -1.86
C HIS A 200 0.66 -12.94 -0.79
N TYR A 201 -0.36 -13.75 -0.97
CA TYR A 201 -0.88 -14.70 0.01
C TYR A 201 -0.11 -16.02 -0.06
N ALA A 202 0.68 -16.42 0.94
CA ALA A 202 1.02 -15.72 2.15
C ALA A 202 2.50 -15.94 2.47
N VAL A 203 2.99 -15.26 3.52
CA VAL A 203 4.36 -15.42 4.04
C VAL A 203 5.41 -15.11 2.97
N HIS A 204 5.28 -13.95 2.32
CA HIS A 204 6.18 -13.47 1.28
C HIS A 204 6.79 -12.13 1.69
N SER A 205 8.12 -12.07 1.87
CA SER A 205 8.88 -10.84 2.14
C SER A 205 10.39 -11.05 1.90
N GLY A 206 10.71 -11.53 0.70
CA GLY A 206 12.08 -11.81 0.23
C GLY A 206 12.68 -13.11 0.82
N PRO A 207 13.85 -13.49 0.39
CA PRO A 207 14.72 -12.83 -0.60
C PRO A 207 14.19 -12.91 -2.04
N GLU A 208 14.20 -11.80 -2.78
CA GLU A 208 13.68 -11.74 -4.15
C GLU A 208 14.40 -12.72 -5.09
N LYS A 209 15.71 -12.79 -5.02
CA LYS A 209 16.52 -13.74 -5.83
C LYS A 209 16.10 -15.21 -5.68
N LEU A 210 15.44 -15.55 -4.58
CA LEU A 210 15.03 -16.94 -4.29
C LEU A 210 13.53 -17.15 -4.45
N ARG A 211 12.73 -16.15 -4.78
CA ARG A 211 11.26 -16.19 -4.72
C ARG A 211 10.63 -17.38 -5.45
N HIS A 212 11.23 -17.83 -6.56
CA HIS A 212 10.75 -18.95 -7.38
C HIS A 212 11.08 -20.36 -6.84
N VAL A 213 11.91 -20.46 -5.81
CA VAL A 213 12.35 -21.75 -5.24
C VAL A 213 12.28 -21.81 -3.72
N PHE A 214 12.03 -20.67 -3.08
CA PHE A 214 12.09 -20.50 -1.63
C PHE A 214 10.97 -21.25 -0.91
N ASN A 215 11.29 -21.81 0.28
CA ASN A 215 10.31 -22.34 1.22
C ASN A 215 10.33 -21.48 2.49
N ALA A 216 9.27 -20.74 2.75
CA ALA A 216 9.09 -19.99 3.99
C ALA A 216 8.60 -20.93 5.09
N GLU A 217 9.47 -21.32 6.01
CA GLU A 217 9.11 -22.08 7.19
C GLU A 217 8.63 -21.13 8.29
N VAL A 218 7.42 -21.32 8.77
CA VAL A 218 6.78 -20.45 9.74
C VAL A 218 5.99 -21.27 10.77
N SER A 219 6.12 -20.89 12.06
CA SER A 219 5.33 -21.51 13.13
C SER A 219 3.85 -21.15 13.00
N PRO A 220 2.92 -21.98 13.52
CA PRO A 220 1.50 -21.60 13.55
C PRO A 220 1.28 -20.27 14.29
N LYS A 221 2.02 -20.00 15.36
CA LYS A 221 1.97 -18.73 16.08
C LYS A 221 2.32 -17.55 15.18
N ASP A 222 3.49 -17.55 14.54
CA ASP A 222 3.93 -16.44 13.69
C ASP A 222 3.01 -16.26 12.48
N LEU A 223 2.51 -17.36 11.92
CA LEU A 223 1.56 -17.34 10.82
C LEU A 223 0.27 -16.58 11.21
N TRP A 224 -0.35 -16.93 12.33
CA TRP A 224 -1.61 -16.35 12.78
C TRP A 224 -1.47 -15.01 13.50
N GLU A 225 -0.33 -14.73 14.10
CA GLU A 225 -0.10 -13.48 14.83
C GLU A 225 0.45 -12.36 13.94
N THR A 226 1.18 -12.70 12.86
CA THR A 226 1.92 -11.72 12.06
C THR A 226 1.55 -11.75 10.57
N TYR A 227 1.59 -12.92 9.92
CA TYR A 227 1.49 -12.98 8.46
C TYR A 227 0.05 -12.99 7.91
N LEU A 228 -0.91 -13.54 8.63
CA LEU A 228 -2.30 -13.66 8.18
C LEU A 228 -3.25 -12.52 8.59
N PRO A 229 -3.05 -11.77 9.69
CA PRO A 229 -4.05 -10.82 10.19
C PRO A 229 -4.50 -9.77 9.18
N ALA A 230 -3.57 -9.20 8.38
CA ALA A 230 -3.93 -8.22 7.36
C ALA A 230 -4.79 -8.83 6.24
N PHE A 231 -4.46 -10.04 5.77
CA PHE A 231 -5.30 -10.76 4.79
C PHE A 231 -6.70 -11.05 5.35
N HIS A 232 -6.78 -11.51 6.60
CA HIS A 232 -8.07 -11.72 7.26
C HIS A 232 -8.90 -10.44 7.28
N ALA A 233 -8.32 -9.32 7.69
CA ALA A 233 -9.02 -8.03 7.73
C ALA A 233 -9.50 -7.58 6.34
N LEU A 234 -8.70 -7.74 5.29
CA LEU A 234 -9.12 -7.38 3.95
C LEU A 234 -10.28 -8.26 3.44
N VAL A 235 -10.28 -9.54 3.79
CA VAL A 235 -11.39 -10.47 3.47
C VAL A 235 -12.63 -10.16 4.29
N SER A 236 -12.50 -9.99 5.62
CA SER A 236 -13.64 -9.85 6.54
C SER A 236 -14.24 -8.43 6.56
N ASP A 237 -13.41 -7.38 6.53
CA ASP A 237 -13.84 -6.01 6.80
C ASP A 237 -13.93 -5.15 5.52
N ALA A 238 -13.03 -5.39 4.55
CA ALA A 238 -13.04 -4.70 3.27
C ALA A 238 -13.77 -5.47 2.16
N LYS A 239 -14.05 -6.78 2.34
CA LYS A 239 -14.65 -7.64 1.30
C LYS A 239 -13.86 -7.58 -0.01
N VAL A 240 -12.54 -7.70 0.09
CA VAL A 240 -11.65 -7.64 -1.09
C VAL A 240 -12.09 -8.64 -2.15
N GLU A 241 -12.13 -8.24 -3.42
CA GLU A 241 -12.65 -9.07 -4.51
C GLU A 241 -11.69 -10.16 -4.96
N ALA A 242 -10.37 -9.96 -4.77
CA ALA A 242 -9.37 -10.92 -5.17
C ALA A 242 -8.29 -11.14 -4.09
N VAL A 243 -7.65 -12.31 -4.15
CA VAL A 243 -6.45 -12.64 -3.39
C VAL A 243 -5.44 -13.27 -4.35
N MET A 244 -4.19 -12.80 -4.31
CA MET A 244 -3.11 -13.33 -5.13
C MET A 244 -2.23 -14.26 -4.33
N CYS A 245 -2.08 -15.52 -4.76
CA CYS A 245 -1.14 -16.45 -4.14
C CYS A 245 0.31 -16.12 -4.55
N ALA A 246 1.23 -16.24 -3.58
CA ALA A 246 2.63 -15.87 -3.74
C ALA A 246 3.44 -16.91 -4.55
N TYR A 247 4.63 -16.50 -5.01
CA TYR A 247 5.58 -17.39 -5.71
C TYR A 247 6.08 -18.54 -4.85
N ASN A 248 6.48 -18.24 -3.61
CA ASN A 248 7.19 -19.17 -2.72
C ASN A 248 6.31 -20.33 -2.23
N ARG A 249 6.98 -21.31 -1.64
CA ARG A 249 6.32 -22.29 -0.76
C ARG A 249 6.14 -21.71 0.63
N THR A 250 5.14 -22.17 1.33
CA THR A 250 4.94 -21.96 2.76
C THR A 250 4.75 -23.32 3.43
N ASN A 251 5.64 -23.66 4.35
CA ASN A 251 5.66 -24.95 5.04
C ASN A 251 5.54 -26.12 4.04
N ASP A 252 6.44 -26.14 3.05
CA ASP A 252 6.63 -27.16 2.00
C ASP A 252 5.59 -27.19 0.86
N GLU A 253 4.44 -26.52 0.98
CA GLU A 253 3.46 -26.45 -0.11
C GLU A 253 3.60 -25.11 -0.89
N ALA A 254 3.57 -25.16 -2.22
CA ALA A 254 3.53 -23.95 -3.06
C ALA A 254 2.30 -23.11 -2.72
N CYS A 255 2.45 -21.81 -2.50
CA CYS A 255 1.32 -20.96 -2.10
C CYS A 255 0.13 -21.05 -3.05
N CYS A 256 0.38 -21.20 -4.37
CA CYS A 256 -0.65 -21.39 -5.39
C CYS A 256 -1.21 -22.84 -5.47
N ALA A 257 -0.76 -23.74 -4.60
CA ALA A 257 -1.27 -25.11 -4.49
C ALA A 257 -1.45 -25.55 -3.03
N ASN A 258 -1.38 -24.63 -2.08
CA ASN A 258 -1.41 -24.90 -0.65
C ASN A 258 -2.85 -25.15 -0.17
N THR A 259 -3.11 -26.39 0.29
CA THR A 259 -4.44 -26.82 0.76
C THR A 259 -4.86 -26.03 1.99
N TYR A 260 -3.97 -25.94 2.98
CA TYR A 260 -4.26 -25.26 4.24
C TYR A 260 -4.58 -23.79 4.03
N LEU A 261 -3.72 -23.04 3.30
CA LEU A 261 -3.93 -21.62 3.09
C LEU A 261 -5.15 -21.33 2.22
N LEU A 262 -5.28 -22.00 1.05
CA LEU A 262 -6.31 -21.64 0.07
C LEU A 262 -7.69 -22.19 0.41
N GLN A 263 -7.76 -23.44 0.88
CA GLN A 263 -9.04 -24.11 1.16
C GLN A 263 -9.47 -23.97 2.62
N ASP A 264 -8.60 -24.39 3.56
CA ASP A 264 -9.02 -24.45 4.97
C ASP A 264 -9.15 -23.05 5.58
N VAL A 265 -8.14 -22.19 5.38
CA VAL A 265 -8.14 -20.84 5.94
C VAL A 265 -8.98 -19.90 5.09
N LEU A 266 -8.60 -19.67 3.82
CA LEU A 266 -9.20 -18.62 3.01
C LEU A 266 -10.67 -18.92 2.66
N ARG A 267 -10.96 -20.12 2.11
CA ARG A 267 -12.32 -20.47 1.67
C ARG A 267 -13.23 -20.91 2.82
N ASN A 268 -12.77 -21.84 3.67
CA ASN A 268 -13.64 -22.46 4.68
C ASN A 268 -13.74 -21.60 5.95
N GLN A 269 -12.61 -21.18 6.53
CA GLN A 269 -12.62 -20.46 7.80
C GLN A 269 -13.03 -18.98 7.62
N TRP A 270 -12.48 -18.28 6.61
CA TRP A 270 -12.80 -16.87 6.38
C TRP A 270 -13.99 -16.67 5.43
N GLY A 271 -14.42 -17.70 4.72
CA GLY A 271 -15.58 -17.65 3.83
C GLY A 271 -15.37 -16.77 2.60
N PHE A 272 -14.15 -16.61 2.13
CA PHE A 272 -13.81 -15.80 0.96
C PHE A 272 -14.56 -16.27 -0.28
N LYS A 273 -15.24 -15.35 -0.98
CA LYS A 273 -16.08 -15.64 -2.17
C LYS A 273 -15.51 -15.08 -3.47
N GLY A 274 -14.50 -14.20 -3.39
CA GLY A 274 -13.84 -13.62 -4.55
C GLY A 274 -12.92 -14.61 -5.28
N HIS A 275 -12.21 -14.15 -6.30
CA HIS A 275 -11.32 -15.01 -7.07
C HIS A 275 -9.89 -15.06 -6.48
N ILE A 276 -9.24 -16.20 -6.72
CA ILE A 276 -7.82 -16.38 -6.42
C ILE A 276 -7.06 -16.31 -7.74
N VAL A 277 -6.13 -15.35 -7.82
CA VAL A 277 -5.22 -15.18 -8.94
C VAL A 277 -3.80 -15.61 -8.52
N THR A 278 -3.01 -16.09 -9.48
CA THR A 278 -1.59 -16.38 -9.25
C THR A 278 -0.76 -15.12 -9.43
N ASP A 279 0.36 -15.03 -8.75
CA ASP A 279 1.44 -14.18 -9.24
C ASP A 279 1.90 -14.67 -10.61
N CYS A 280 2.57 -13.81 -11.42
CA CYS A 280 2.86 -14.13 -12.81
C CYS A 280 3.86 -15.27 -12.90
N ASP A 281 3.48 -16.30 -13.66
CA ASP A 281 4.22 -17.56 -13.84
C ASP A 281 4.41 -18.42 -12.57
N ALA A 282 3.77 -18.07 -11.44
CA ALA A 282 3.87 -18.84 -10.19
C ALA A 282 3.36 -20.29 -10.31
N LEU A 283 2.54 -20.63 -11.33
CA LEU A 283 2.21 -22.03 -11.61
C LEU A 283 3.34 -22.78 -12.31
N GLU A 284 4.23 -22.09 -13.01
CA GLU A 284 5.47 -22.71 -13.50
C GLU A 284 6.38 -23.15 -12.37
N ASP A 285 6.42 -22.36 -11.30
CA ASP A 285 7.25 -22.67 -10.12
C ASP A 285 6.83 -24.01 -9.48
N ILE A 286 5.56 -24.40 -9.54
CA ILE A 286 5.08 -25.67 -8.99
C ILE A 286 5.85 -26.86 -9.58
N TYR A 287 6.15 -26.86 -10.90
CA TYR A 287 6.83 -27.98 -11.53
C TYR A 287 8.30 -27.70 -11.89
N LYS A 288 8.69 -26.43 -12.12
CA LYS A 288 10.09 -26.06 -12.42
C LYS A 288 10.88 -25.75 -11.14
N GLY A 289 10.39 -24.80 -10.35
CA GLY A 289 11.08 -24.27 -9.16
C GLY A 289 10.95 -25.18 -7.94
N HIS A 290 9.74 -25.56 -7.61
CA HIS A 290 9.41 -26.31 -6.39
C HIS A 290 9.42 -27.82 -6.57
N GLN A 291 9.31 -28.31 -7.81
CA GLN A 291 9.30 -29.74 -8.17
C GLN A 291 8.18 -30.54 -7.46
N LEU A 292 7.02 -29.92 -7.26
CA LEU A 292 5.85 -30.52 -6.61
C LEU A 292 4.88 -31.18 -7.62
N ALA A 293 5.08 -30.99 -8.89
CA ALA A 293 4.36 -31.64 -9.97
C ALA A 293 5.33 -32.11 -11.05
N PRO A 294 5.02 -33.21 -11.79
CA PRO A 294 5.93 -33.75 -12.79
C PRO A 294 6.03 -32.86 -14.06
N ASP A 295 4.98 -32.11 -14.38
CA ASP A 295 4.89 -31.30 -15.58
C ASP A 295 3.82 -30.22 -15.47
N LYS A 296 3.70 -29.40 -16.53
CA LYS A 296 2.75 -28.30 -16.67
C LYS A 296 1.29 -28.74 -16.53
N VAL A 297 0.93 -29.93 -17.05
CA VAL A 297 -0.46 -30.43 -17.03
C VAL A 297 -0.90 -30.76 -15.60
N HIS A 298 -0.02 -31.44 -14.85
CA HIS A 298 -0.28 -31.77 -13.44
C HIS A 298 -0.26 -30.52 -12.53
N ALA A 299 0.63 -29.56 -12.81
CA ALA A 299 0.65 -28.28 -12.07
C ALA A 299 -0.64 -27.50 -12.29
N ALA A 300 -1.14 -27.39 -13.53
CA ALA A 300 -2.42 -26.74 -13.84
C ALA A 300 -3.60 -27.43 -13.13
N ALA A 301 -3.65 -28.76 -13.20
CA ALA A 301 -4.68 -29.55 -12.53
C ALA A 301 -4.66 -29.36 -10.99
N LEU A 302 -3.47 -29.41 -10.39
CA LEU A 302 -3.28 -29.23 -8.95
C LEU A 302 -3.76 -27.84 -8.50
N ALA A 303 -3.33 -26.77 -9.17
CA ALA A 303 -3.73 -25.40 -8.83
C ALA A 303 -5.26 -25.21 -8.93
N LEU A 304 -5.89 -25.72 -10.02
CA LEU A 304 -7.35 -25.67 -10.18
C LEU A 304 -8.07 -26.42 -9.04
N GLN A 305 -7.59 -27.61 -8.69
CA GLN A 305 -8.16 -28.42 -7.59
C GLN A 305 -8.01 -27.73 -6.23
N ARG A 306 -6.98 -26.90 -6.03
CA ARG A 306 -6.77 -26.11 -4.81
C ARG A 306 -7.56 -24.79 -4.81
N GLY A 307 -8.26 -24.47 -5.90
CA GLY A 307 -9.21 -23.34 -5.95
C GLY A 307 -8.63 -22.06 -6.56
N VAL A 308 -7.46 -22.11 -7.21
CA VAL A 308 -6.95 -21.01 -8.03
C VAL A 308 -7.86 -20.83 -9.25
N ASN A 309 -8.30 -19.58 -9.47
CA ASN A 309 -9.28 -19.28 -10.53
C ASN A 309 -8.64 -18.67 -11.77
N LEU A 310 -7.67 -17.78 -11.58
CA LEU A 310 -7.02 -17.01 -12.64
C LEU A 310 -5.51 -17.28 -12.63
N ASN A 311 -4.95 -17.64 -13.79
CA ASN A 311 -3.51 -17.77 -13.97
C ASN A 311 -2.94 -16.52 -14.66
N CYS A 312 -2.00 -15.82 -14.02
CA CYS A 312 -1.09 -14.95 -14.75
C CYS A 312 -0.01 -15.82 -15.39
N GLY A 313 0.00 -15.86 -16.71
CA GLY A 313 0.86 -16.75 -17.49
C GLY A 313 0.07 -17.75 -18.34
N ASP A 314 0.75 -18.78 -18.84
CA ASP A 314 0.20 -19.69 -19.87
C ASP A 314 -0.10 -21.10 -19.35
N THR A 315 0.14 -21.38 -18.06
CA THR A 315 0.05 -22.74 -17.51
C THR A 315 -1.37 -23.30 -17.60
N TYR A 316 -2.40 -22.49 -17.46
CA TYR A 316 -3.79 -22.94 -17.51
C TYR A 316 -4.26 -23.39 -18.91
N PHE A 317 -3.56 -23.04 -20.00
CA PHE A 317 -3.87 -23.63 -21.29
C PHE A 317 -3.71 -25.17 -21.29
N ALA A 318 -2.87 -25.71 -20.39
CA ALA A 318 -2.72 -27.14 -20.20
C ALA A 318 -3.95 -27.83 -19.54
N LEU A 319 -4.94 -27.08 -19.04
CA LEU A 319 -6.19 -27.63 -18.49
C LEU A 319 -6.99 -28.41 -19.55
N ILE A 320 -6.86 -28.04 -20.83
CA ILE A 320 -7.49 -28.79 -21.93
C ILE A 320 -6.96 -30.24 -21.94
N ASP A 321 -5.65 -30.41 -21.78
CA ASP A 321 -5.03 -31.75 -21.76
C ASP A 321 -5.26 -32.44 -20.41
N ALA A 322 -5.37 -31.67 -19.30
CA ALA A 322 -5.74 -32.21 -18.00
C ALA A 322 -7.16 -32.85 -18.03
N VAL A 323 -8.11 -32.23 -18.75
CA VAL A 323 -9.45 -32.82 -18.96
C VAL A 323 -9.37 -34.08 -19.79
N LYS A 324 -8.61 -34.10 -20.89
CA LYS A 324 -8.41 -35.30 -21.73
C LYS A 324 -7.80 -36.47 -20.96
N GLN A 325 -6.88 -36.15 -20.02
CA GLN A 325 -6.22 -37.15 -19.18
C GLN A 325 -7.07 -37.55 -17.94
N GLY A 326 -8.23 -36.93 -17.74
CA GLY A 326 -9.10 -37.21 -16.58
C GLY A 326 -8.58 -36.69 -15.22
N LEU A 327 -7.58 -35.80 -15.23
CA LEU A 327 -7.05 -35.19 -14.02
C LEU A 327 -8.02 -34.16 -13.40
N VAL A 328 -8.76 -33.48 -14.27
CA VAL A 328 -9.85 -32.55 -13.89
C VAL A 328 -11.04 -32.72 -14.79
N THR A 329 -12.19 -32.24 -14.38
CA THR A 329 -13.44 -32.27 -15.13
C THR A 329 -13.79 -30.90 -15.67
N GLU A 330 -14.52 -30.82 -16.79
CA GLU A 330 -15.05 -29.55 -17.31
C GLU A 330 -15.93 -28.84 -16.27
N LYS A 331 -16.66 -29.58 -15.43
CA LYS A 331 -17.46 -29.03 -14.34
C LYS A 331 -16.61 -28.28 -13.29
N GLN A 332 -15.39 -28.74 -13.01
CA GLN A 332 -14.47 -28.01 -12.13
C GLN A 332 -13.99 -26.71 -12.78
N ILE A 333 -13.73 -26.74 -14.09
CA ILE A 333 -13.42 -25.53 -14.87
C ILE A 333 -14.61 -24.56 -14.82
N ASP A 334 -15.84 -25.01 -15.06
CA ASP A 334 -17.07 -24.20 -14.98
C ASP A 334 -17.22 -23.54 -13.60
N SER A 335 -16.98 -24.29 -12.54
CA SER A 335 -17.07 -23.78 -11.17
C SER A 335 -16.03 -22.69 -10.88
N SER A 336 -14.82 -22.86 -11.40
CA SER A 336 -13.73 -21.89 -11.24
C SER A 336 -13.98 -20.64 -12.08
N LEU A 337 -14.35 -20.79 -13.35
CA LEU A 337 -14.69 -19.71 -14.26
C LEU A 337 -15.88 -18.88 -13.75
N ALA A 338 -16.85 -19.52 -13.09
CA ALA A 338 -18.00 -18.82 -12.53
C ALA A 338 -17.59 -17.73 -11.53
N VAL A 339 -16.52 -17.93 -10.76
CA VAL A 339 -16.00 -16.94 -9.81
C VAL A 339 -15.46 -15.72 -10.56
N LEU A 340 -14.68 -15.95 -11.62
CA LEU A 340 -14.10 -14.89 -12.47
C LEU A 340 -15.20 -14.07 -13.16
N LEU A 341 -16.18 -14.74 -13.74
CA LEU A 341 -17.27 -14.06 -14.43
C LEU A 341 -18.11 -13.22 -13.46
N ARG A 342 -18.32 -13.67 -12.21
CA ARG A 342 -18.97 -12.82 -11.19
C ARG A 342 -18.24 -11.49 -11.00
N THR A 343 -16.93 -11.48 -10.96
CA THR A 343 -16.11 -10.23 -10.87
C THR A 343 -16.39 -9.34 -12.09
N ARG A 344 -16.36 -9.89 -13.32
CA ARG A 344 -16.64 -9.11 -14.54
C ARG A 344 -18.08 -8.56 -14.57
N PHE A 345 -19.06 -9.32 -14.07
CA PHE A 345 -20.43 -8.83 -13.91
C PHE A 345 -20.53 -7.71 -12.86
N LYS A 346 -19.87 -7.85 -11.71
CA LYS A 346 -19.82 -6.79 -10.67
C LYS A 346 -19.13 -5.53 -11.18
N LEU A 347 -18.16 -5.63 -12.08
CA LEU A 347 -17.53 -4.50 -12.75
C LEU A 347 -18.46 -3.82 -13.79
N GLY A 348 -19.62 -4.43 -14.10
CA GLY A 348 -20.62 -3.90 -15.01
C GLY A 348 -20.32 -4.13 -16.48
N MET A 349 -19.43 -5.07 -16.83
CA MET A 349 -18.98 -5.30 -18.21
C MET A 349 -20.05 -5.87 -19.13
N PHE A 350 -21.14 -6.44 -18.60
CA PHE A 350 -22.23 -7.06 -19.35
C PHE A 350 -23.55 -6.27 -19.27
N ASP A 351 -23.52 -5.13 -18.62
CA ASP A 351 -24.68 -4.28 -18.43
C ASP A 351 -24.61 -3.02 -19.31
N PRO A 352 -25.74 -2.37 -19.63
CA PRO A 352 -25.72 -1.11 -20.34
C PRO A 352 -24.87 -0.06 -19.57
N SER A 353 -24.02 0.65 -20.29
CA SER A 353 -23.08 1.61 -19.67
C SER A 353 -23.78 2.69 -18.82
N ALA A 354 -25.01 3.10 -19.18
CA ALA A 354 -25.78 4.08 -18.43
C ALA A 354 -26.22 3.60 -17.03
N ASP A 355 -26.22 2.31 -16.79
CA ASP A 355 -26.70 1.71 -15.54
C ASP A 355 -25.61 1.65 -14.45
N ASN A 356 -24.35 1.74 -14.84
CA ASN A 356 -23.23 1.76 -13.91
C ASN A 356 -22.78 3.21 -13.66
N PRO A 357 -22.93 3.74 -12.42
CA PRO A 357 -22.60 5.13 -12.11
C PRO A 357 -21.13 5.46 -12.35
N TYR A 358 -20.23 4.49 -12.19
CA TYR A 358 -18.80 4.67 -12.39
C TYR A 358 -18.42 4.87 -13.87
N ASN A 359 -19.27 4.52 -14.82
CA ASN A 359 -19.03 4.77 -16.24
C ASN A 359 -19.24 6.24 -16.64
N GLN A 360 -19.75 7.08 -15.71
CA GLN A 360 -19.94 8.52 -15.92
C GLN A 360 -18.75 9.36 -15.43
N ILE A 361 -17.74 8.75 -14.78
CA ILE A 361 -16.56 9.46 -14.30
C ILE A 361 -15.79 10.06 -15.49
N PRO A 362 -15.60 11.39 -15.52
CA PRO A 362 -15.00 12.07 -16.67
C PRO A 362 -13.47 11.94 -16.67
N VAL A 363 -12.86 12.05 -17.85
CA VAL A 363 -11.39 12.02 -18.00
C VAL A 363 -10.66 13.18 -17.31
N SER A 364 -11.38 14.26 -16.99
CA SER A 364 -10.80 15.44 -16.30
C SER A 364 -10.40 15.15 -14.85
N VAL A 365 -10.77 14.00 -14.27
CA VAL A 365 -10.30 13.62 -12.92
C VAL A 365 -8.86 13.13 -12.95
N ILE A 366 -8.35 12.68 -14.11
CA ILE A 366 -7.00 12.14 -14.25
C ILE A 366 -5.97 13.24 -13.97
N ASN A 367 -5.16 13.04 -12.94
CA ASN A 367 -4.17 14.00 -12.45
C ASN A 367 -4.75 15.41 -12.25
N SER A 368 -5.98 15.49 -11.74
CA SER A 368 -6.66 16.77 -11.50
C SER A 368 -5.94 17.59 -10.42
N PRO A 369 -6.15 18.92 -10.37
CA PRO A 369 -5.59 19.75 -9.29
C PRO A 369 -5.96 19.24 -7.90
N GLU A 370 -7.16 18.68 -7.72
CA GLU A 370 -7.64 18.12 -6.46
C GLU A 370 -6.85 16.85 -6.09
N HIS A 371 -6.58 15.98 -7.06
CA HIS A 371 -5.78 14.77 -6.83
C HIS A 371 -4.31 15.11 -6.54
N ARG A 372 -3.76 16.11 -7.23
CA ARG A 372 -2.40 16.62 -6.95
C ARG A 372 -2.29 17.22 -5.55
N GLU A 373 -3.28 18.03 -5.11
CA GLU A 373 -3.30 18.57 -3.75
C GLU A 373 -3.45 17.45 -2.70
N LEU A 374 -4.20 16.39 -3.02
CA LEU A 374 -4.27 15.20 -2.18
C LEU A 374 -2.89 14.52 -2.10
N ALA A 375 -2.19 14.33 -3.22
CA ALA A 375 -0.84 13.77 -3.26
C ALA A 375 0.13 14.59 -2.39
N ARG A 376 0.10 15.94 -2.52
CA ARG A 376 0.88 16.84 -1.66
C ARG A 376 0.55 16.68 -0.18
N THR A 377 -0.74 16.59 0.16
CA THR A 377 -1.19 16.40 1.54
C THR A 377 -0.69 15.07 2.11
N VAL A 378 -0.76 13.98 1.34
CA VAL A 378 -0.24 12.67 1.76
C VAL A 378 1.27 12.75 1.97
N ALA A 379 2.00 13.35 1.03
CA ALA A 379 3.44 13.54 1.14
C ALA A 379 3.81 14.36 2.39
N GLN A 380 3.17 15.50 2.65
CA GLN A 380 3.41 16.32 3.86
C GLN A 380 3.26 15.51 5.15
N LYS A 381 2.22 14.66 5.23
CA LYS A 381 1.92 13.85 6.41
C LYS A 381 2.78 12.60 6.54
N SER A 382 3.46 12.18 5.46
CA SER A 382 4.35 11.01 5.45
C SER A 382 5.78 11.34 5.90
N LEU A 383 6.20 12.60 5.82
CA LEU A 383 7.57 13.00 6.13
C LEU A 383 7.88 12.85 7.63
N VAL A 384 8.97 12.12 7.94
CA VAL A 384 9.37 11.80 9.30
C VAL A 384 10.59 12.60 9.71
N LEU A 385 10.45 13.49 10.68
CA LEU A 385 11.58 14.21 11.27
C LEU A 385 12.28 13.31 12.31
N LEU A 386 13.49 12.87 12.00
CA LEU A 386 14.25 11.94 12.84
C LEU A 386 15.17 12.68 13.85
N LYS A 387 15.62 13.88 13.50
CA LYS A 387 16.48 14.71 14.33
C LYS A 387 16.27 16.20 14.00
N ASN A 388 16.34 17.07 15.02
CA ASN A 388 16.36 18.51 14.83
C ASN A 388 17.05 19.21 16.01
N ASP A 389 18.28 19.65 15.83
CA ASP A 389 19.03 20.42 16.82
C ASP A 389 18.71 21.93 16.76
N GLY A 390 17.48 22.27 16.35
CA GLY A 390 17.04 23.66 16.21
C GLY A 390 17.34 24.28 14.83
N ALA A 391 17.75 23.48 13.85
CA ALA A 391 18.00 23.91 12.47
C ALA A 391 16.70 24.14 11.69
N LEU A 392 15.64 23.41 12.02
CA LEU A 392 14.33 23.49 11.37
C LEU A 392 13.25 24.06 12.30
N PRO A 393 12.24 24.79 11.77
CA PRO A 393 12.10 25.16 10.36
C PRO A 393 13.12 26.22 9.92
N LEU A 394 13.56 26.12 8.66
CA LEU A 394 14.39 27.13 8.02
C LEU A 394 13.57 28.40 7.76
N ARG A 395 14.21 29.58 7.89
CA ARG A 395 13.66 30.81 7.33
C ARG A 395 13.72 30.70 5.80
N ASN A 396 12.71 31.20 5.09
CA ASN A 396 12.68 31.21 3.62
C ASN A 396 13.28 32.51 3.01
N ASP A 397 13.89 33.36 3.84
CA ASP A 397 14.51 34.65 3.47
C ASP A 397 15.97 34.76 3.90
N LEU A 398 16.69 33.62 4.03
CA LEU A 398 18.13 33.61 4.16
C LEU A 398 18.77 34.18 2.89
N LYS A 399 19.96 34.77 2.99
CA LYS A 399 20.63 35.37 1.84
C LYS A 399 21.05 34.33 0.82
N LYS A 400 21.57 33.19 1.29
CA LYS A 400 22.11 32.14 0.40
C LYS A 400 21.80 30.74 0.96
N TYR A 401 21.19 29.92 0.10
CA TYR A 401 21.02 28.49 0.32
C TYR A 401 21.93 27.69 -0.62
N PHE A 402 22.35 26.52 -0.17
CA PHE A 402 23.04 25.57 -1.02
C PHE A 402 22.33 24.22 -0.96
N VAL A 403 21.97 23.68 -2.12
CA VAL A 403 21.36 22.34 -2.27
C VAL A 403 22.36 21.44 -2.97
N THR A 404 22.55 20.24 -2.45
CA THR A 404 23.49 19.26 -3.01
C THR A 404 23.02 17.83 -2.73
N GLY A 405 23.72 16.85 -3.29
CA GLY A 405 23.43 15.43 -3.14
C GLY A 405 22.85 14.80 -4.40
N PRO A 406 22.95 13.47 -4.53
CA PRO A 406 22.64 12.76 -5.76
C PRO A 406 21.13 12.80 -6.09
N ASN A 407 20.29 12.99 -5.08
CA ASN A 407 18.83 12.83 -5.18
C ASN A 407 18.08 14.19 -5.24
N ALA A 408 18.78 15.32 -5.17
CA ALA A 408 18.14 16.65 -5.11
C ALA A 408 17.28 16.97 -6.35
N SER A 409 17.75 16.64 -7.55
CA SER A 409 17.06 16.86 -8.82
C SER A 409 16.61 15.57 -9.52
N SER A 410 16.68 14.43 -8.81
CA SER A 410 16.25 13.15 -9.34
C SER A 410 14.74 13.00 -9.27
N VAL A 411 14.14 12.57 -10.38
CA VAL A 411 12.73 12.16 -10.42
C VAL A 411 12.53 10.73 -9.91
N ASP A 412 13.55 9.86 -10.02
CA ASP A 412 13.44 8.45 -9.61
C ASP A 412 13.09 8.30 -8.13
N VAL A 413 13.57 9.24 -7.29
CA VAL A 413 13.27 9.23 -5.85
C VAL A 413 11.85 9.69 -5.50
N LEU A 414 11.07 10.13 -6.49
CA LEU A 414 9.66 10.46 -6.30
C LEU A 414 8.75 9.26 -6.56
N LEU A 415 9.21 8.30 -7.38
CA LEU A 415 8.36 7.34 -8.06
C LEU A 415 8.20 6.00 -7.33
N GLY A 416 9.27 5.42 -6.78
CA GLY A 416 9.24 4.05 -6.22
C GLY A 416 8.90 2.98 -7.26
N ASN A 417 8.14 1.94 -6.86
CA ASN A 417 7.69 0.85 -7.72
C ASN A 417 6.26 1.09 -8.23
N TYR A 418 5.92 0.58 -9.44
CA TYR A 418 4.54 0.56 -9.96
C TYR A 418 3.89 1.94 -10.08
N TYR A 419 4.51 2.84 -10.80
CA TYR A 419 4.04 4.21 -11.03
C TYR A 419 3.46 4.43 -12.42
N GLY A 420 2.65 5.49 -12.56
CA GLY A 420 2.19 6.04 -13.84
C GLY A 420 3.22 6.97 -14.48
N VAL A 421 3.00 7.35 -15.72
CA VAL A 421 3.82 8.35 -16.41
C VAL A 421 3.18 9.73 -16.19
N ASN A 422 3.94 10.67 -15.62
CA ASN A 422 3.45 12.02 -15.37
C ASN A 422 4.49 13.06 -15.78
N GLY A 423 4.05 14.10 -16.47
CA GLY A 423 4.90 15.21 -16.90
C GLY A 423 5.02 16.34 -15.85
N GLN A 424 4.40 16.20 -14.68
CA GLN A 424 4.37 17.24 -13.64
C GLN A 424 4.95 16.68 -12.32
N LEU A 425 6.20 16.25 -12.37
CA LEU A 425 6.94 15.76 -11.21
C LEU A 425 7.74 16.91 -10.60
N VAL A 426 7.52 17.20 -9.33
CA VAL A 426 8.24 18.27 -8.62
C VAL A 426 9.38 17.66 -7.82
N THR A 427 10.62 17.82 -8.32
CA THR A 427 11.83 17.39 -7.60
C THR A 427 12.03 18.19 -6.32
N ILE A 428 12.82 17.65 -5.39
CA ILE A 428 13.11 18.33 -4.11
C ILE A 428 13.77 19.69 -4.37
N LEU A 429 14.68 19.78 -5.36
CA LEU A 429 15.32 21.04 -5.75
C LEU A 429 14.29 22.07 -6.25
N GLU A 430 13.36 21.67 -7.13
CA GLU A 430 12.33 22.57 -7.67
C GLU A 430 11.37 23.04 -6.57
N GLY A 431 10.95 22.14 -5.70
CA GLY A 431 10.12 22.48 -4.54
C GLY A 431 10.81 23.52 -3.65
N LEU A 432 12.08 23.32 -3.31
CA LEU A 432 12.85 24.27 -2.50
C LEU A 432 12.99 25.63 -3.22
N ALA A 433 13.34 25.62 -4.50
CA ALA A 433 13.53 26.84 -5.28
C ALA A 433 12.25 27.69 -5.37
N SER A 434 11.09 27.04 -5.44
CA SER A 434 9.79 27.72 -5.52
C SER A 434 9.33 28.36 -4.19
N HIS A 435 9.96 28.01 -3.05
CA HIS A 435 9.54 28.46 -1.71
C HIS A 435 10.42 29.54 -1.10
N ILE A 436 11.62 29.79 -1.63
CA ILE A 436 12.47 30.90 -1.14
C ILE A 436 11.95 32.25 -1.62
N LYS A 437 12.18 33.28 -0.82
CA LYS A 437 11.77 34.65 -1.18
C LYS A 437 12.59 35.20 -2.34
N PRO A 438 11.98 36.01 -3.21
CA PRO A 438 12.72 36.78 -4.21
C PRO A 438 13.83 37.61 -3.56
N GLY A 439 15.06 37.54 -4.11
CA GLY A 439 16.25 38.16 -3.54
C GLY A 439 17.16 37.24 -2.76
N SER A 440 16.65 36.08 -2.28
CA SER A 440 17.48 34.99 -1.80
C SER A 440 18.19 34.29 -2.97
N GLN A 441 19.41 33.85 -2.74
CA GLN A 441 20.18 33.05 -3.70
C GLN A 441 20.06 31.57 -3.36
N MET A 442 19.94 30.70 -4.36
CA MET A 442 20.03 29.27 -4.21
C MET A 442 21.06 28.69 -5.18
N GLY A 443 22.14 28.13 -4.64
CA GLY A 443 23.13 27.37 -5.42
C GLY A 443 22.76 25.89 -5.42
N TYR A 444 22.98 25.22 -6.55
CA TYR A 444 22.85 23.77 -6.67
C TYR A 444 24.06 23.18 -7.37
N LYS A 445 24.56 22.08 -6.81
CA LYS A 445 25.53 21.17 -7.44
C LYS A 445 25.22 19.76 -6.95
N GLN A 446 25.15 18.78 -7.84
CA GLN A 446 24.93 17.40 -7.44
C GLN A 446 26.04 16.93 -6.47
N GLY A 447 27.28 17.26 -6.76
CA GLY A 447 28.45 17.05 -5.90
C GLY A 447 28.97 15.62 -5.83
N ILE A 448 28.09 14.63 -5.94
CA ILE A 448 28.42 13.20 -5.74
C ILE A 448 27.52 12.30 -6.56
N LEU A 449 28.00 11.11 -6.94
CA LEU A 449 27.24 10.05 -7.57
C LEU A 449 26.43 9.25 -6.52
N LEU A 450 25.39 8.53 -6.96
CA LEU A 450 24.47 7.82 -6.06
C LEU A 450 25.17 6.75 -5.21
N ASP A 451 25.94 5.87 -5.85
CA ASP A 451 26.43 4.60 -5.24
C ASP A 451 27.96 4.44 -5.25
N ARG A 452 28.69 5.41 -5.79
CA ARG A 452 30.14 5.33 -5.97
C ARG A 452 30.81 6.68 -5.91
N GLY A 453 32.14 6.68 -5.69
CA GLY A 453 32.95 7.89 -5.68
C GLY A 453 33.00 8.62 -7.04
N ASN A 454 33.22 9.92 -6.99
CA ASN A 454 33.42 10.73 -8.19
C ASN A 454 34.73 10.33 -8.91
N ILE A 455 34.69 10.26 -10.23
CA ILE A 455 35.89 10.03 -11.04
C ILE A 455 36.78 11.29 -11.06
N SER A 456 36.17 12.47 -11.16
CA SER A 456 36.90 13.75 -11.05
C SER A 456 37.12 14.08 -9.57
N PRO A 457 38.37 14.33 -9.13
CA PRO A 457 38.67 14.66 -7.73
C PRO A 457 38.37 16.12 -7.36
N ILE A 458 38.04 16.99 -8.34
CA ILE A 458 37.79 18.41 -8.11
C ILE A 458 36.38 18.57 -7.49
N ASP A 459 36.36 19.11 -6.28
CA ASP A 459 35.12 19.35 -5.53
C ASP A 459 35.02 20.82 -5.11
N TRP A 460 34.01 21.53 -5.65
CA TRP A 460 33.67 22.90 -5.27
C TRP A 460 32.54 22.97 -4.23
N THR A 461 31.91 21.85 -3.90
CA THR A 461 30.69 21.80 -3.05
C THR A 461 30.97 22.19 -1.61
N THR A 462 32.11 21.81 -1.07
CA THR A 462 32.52 22.16 0.29
C THR A 462 32.66 23.66 0.50
N GLY A 463 33.25 24.37 -0.49
CA GLY A 463 33.38 25.83 -0.45
C GLY A 463 32.02 26.54 -0.55
N GLU A 464 31.13 26.05 -1.41
CA GLU A 464 29.76 26.57 -1.54
C GLU A 464 28.96 26.36 -0.25
N ALA A 465 29.04 25.19 0.34
CA ALA A 465 28.36 24.90 1.61
C ALA A 465 28.81 25.85 2.73
N LYS A 466 30.10 26.05 2.91
CA LYS A 466 30.67 26.94 3.94
C LYS A 466 30.34 28.43 3.72
N SER A 467 30.05 28.83 2.48
CA SER A 467 29.67 30.20 2.12
C SER A 467 28.17 30.46 2.09
N SER A 468 27.37 29.47 2.42
CA SER A 468 25.89 29.54 2.40
C SER A 468 25.34 29.56 3.81
N ASP A 469 24.22 30.27 4.04
CA ASP A 469 23.59 30.40 5.36
C ASP A 469 22.92 29.08 5.82
N ALA A 470 22.60 28.17 4.86
CA ALA A 470 22.13 26.83 5.14
C ALA A 470 22.47 25.90 3.95
N THR A 471 22.78 24.64 4.27
CA THR A 471 23.03 23.59 3.26
C THR A 471 22.01 22.46 3.42
N ILE A 472 21.36 22.08 2.32
CA ILE A 472 20.44 20.95 2.23
C ILE A 472 21.13 19.84 1.41
N VAL A 473 21.39 18.68 2.03
CA VAL A 473 22.01 17.52 1.39
C VAL A 473 20.91 16.48 1.16
N VAL A 474 20.52 16.26 -0.09
CA VAL A 474 19.52 15.25 -0.46
C VAL A 474 20.22 13.97 -0.84
N MET A 475 20.08 12.95 0.00
CA MET A 475 20.85 11.71 -0.08
C MET A 475 19.98 10.50 0.29
N GLY A 476 20.51 9.30 0.16
CA GLY A 476 19.79 8.05 0.40
C GLY A 476 19.87 7.12 -0.79
N ILE A 477 18.83 6.37 -1.03
CA ILE A 477 18.71 5.40 -2.13
C ILE A 477 17.56 5.76 -3.06
N SER A 478 17.44 5.02 -4.17
CA SER A 478 16.38 5.15 -5.16
C SER A 478 15.93 3.79 -5.67
N GLY A 479 14.88 3.72 -6.47
CA GLY A 479 14.41 2.51 -7.13
C GLY A 479 15.44 1.79 -8.00
N LEU A 480 16.57 2.45 -8.31
CA LEU A 480 17.70 1.78 -8.98
C LEU A 480 18.41 0.76 -8.09
N LEU A 481 18.41 0.98 -6.75
CA LEU A 481 19.12 0.16 -5.76
C LEU A 481 18.21 -0.79 -4.98
N GLU A 482 16.90 -0.55 -4.95
CA GLU A 482 15.93 -1.42 -4.29
C GLU A 482 14.60 -1.47 -5.06
N GLY A 483 13.98 -2.63 -5.11
CA GLY A 483 12.71 -2.84 -5.80
C GLY A 483 12.42 -4.31 -6.05
N GLU A 484 11.64 -4.56 -7.07
CA GLU A 484 11.32 -5.90 -7.53
C GLU A 484 12.40 -6.47 -8.46
N GLU A 485 12.48 -7.79 -8.54
CA GLU A 485 13.33 -8.49 -9.49
C GLU A 485 13.10 -7.98 -10.94
N GLY A 486 14.21 -7.60 -11.59
CA GLY A 486 14.20 -7.10 -12.97
C GLY A 486 13.97 -5.60 -13.13
N GLU A 487 13.59 -4.86 -12.08
CA GLU A 487 13.37 -3.41 -12.14
C GLU A 487 14.53 -2.60 -11.52
N SER A 488 15.09 -3.07 -10.42
CA SER A 488 16.20 -2.39 -9.73
C SER A 488 17.55 -2.70 -10.37
N ILE A 489 17.83 -2.06 -11.49
CA ILE A 489 18.95 -2.40 -12.40
C ILE A 489 20.35 -2.23 -11.80
N ALA A 490 20.50 -1.50 -10.70
CA ALA A 490 21.77 -1.35 -9.98
C ALA A 490 21.86 -2.25 -8.72
N SER A 491 20.82 -3.04 -8.41
CA SER A 491 20.84 -4.01 -7.33
C SER A 491 21.59 -5.28 -7.76
N PRO A 492 22.62 -5.73 -7.02
CA PRO A 492 23.33 -6.99 -7.31
C PRO A 492 22.56 -8.24 -6.86
N THR A 493 21.38 -8.07 -6.21
CA THR A 493 20.63 -9.11 -5.52
C THR A 493 19.17 -9.18 -5.98
N ALA A 494 18.94 -8.92 -7.26
CA ALA A 494 17.61 -9.01 -7.92
C ALA A 494 16.55 -8.08 -7.29
N GLY A 495 16.94 -6.89 -6.85
CA GLY A 495 16.05 -5.89 -6.25
C GLY A 495 16.20 -5.75 -4.74
N ASP A 496 16.61 -6.80 -4.03
CA ASP A 496 16.94 -6.70 -2.62
C ASP A 496 18.20 -5.84 -2.39
N ARG A 497 18.34 -5.30 -1.20
CA ARG A 497 19.53 -4.59 -0.80
C ARG A 497 20.61 -5.58 -0.33
N LEU A 498 21.84 -5.34 -0.78
CA LEU A 498 23.00 -6.17 -0.37
C LEU A 498 23.25 -6.03 1.13
N ASP A 499 23.16 -4.80 1.63
CA ASP A 499 23.31 -4.46 3.02
C ASP A 499 22.28 -3.38 3.45
N TYR A 500 22.41 -2.91 4.68
CA TYR A 500 21.51 -1.95 5.31
C TYR A 500 22.02 -0.50 5.22
N ASN A 501 23.21 -0.27 4.66
CA ASN A 501 23.86 1.02 4.75
C ASN A 501 23.39 1.98 3.64
N ILE A 502 23.44 3.28 3.91
CA ILE A 502 23.53 4.29 2.86
C ILE A 502 24.89 4.09 2.15
N PRO A 503 24.99 4.27 0.82
CA PRO A 503 26.25 4.20 0.11
C PRO A 503 27.34 5.05 0.78
N GLN A 504 28.48 4.44 1.09
CA GLN A 504 29.55 5.03 1.92
C GLN A 504 30.07 6.36 1.37
N ASN A 505 30.13 6.51 0.04
CA ASN A 505 30.50 7.75 -0.61
C ASN A 505 29.63 8.94 -0.20
N GLN A 506 28.32 8.70 0.05
CA GLN A 506 27.38 9.73 0.48
C GLN A 506 27.66 10.17 1.93
N VAL A 507 27.98 9.21 2.82
CA VAL A 507 28.34 9.50 4.23
C VAL A 507 29.64 10.29 4.29
N ASP A 508 30.65 9.90 3.49
CA ASP A 508 31.93 10.58 3.41
C ASP A 508 31.78 12.01 2.83
N PHE A 509 30.87 12.18 1.87
CA PHE A 509 30.54 13.47 1.33
C PHE A 509 29.87 14.38 2.37
N LEU A 510 28.88 13.88 3.12
CA LEU A 510 28.22 14.62 4.20
C LEU A 510 29.26 15.06 5.26
N ARG A 511 30.22 14.19 5.60
CA ARG A 511 31.31 14.51 6.53
C ARG A 511 32.14 15.68 6.04
N LYS A 512 32.52 15.69 4.75
CA LYS A 512 33.25 16.82 4.12
C LYS A 512 32.44 18.13 4.12
N ILE A 513 31.14 18.05 3.85
CA ILE A 513 30.23 19.23 3.88
C ILE A 513 30.13 19.80 5.30
N LYS A 514 30.10 18.93 6.32
CA LYS A 514 29.98 19.37 7.72
C LYS A 514 31.30 19.85 8.32
N GLU A 515 32.43 19.31 7.90
CA GLU A 515 33.75 19.63 8.47
C GLU A 515 34.07 21.14 8.35
N GLY A 516 34.18 21.80 9.52
CA GLY A 516 34.43 23.24 9.62
C GLY A 516 33.35 24.13 8.99
N ASN A 517 32.15 23.63 8.78
CA ASN A 517 31.00 24.41 8.35
C ASN A 517 30.25 24.96 9.58
N PRO A 518 30.18 26.30 9.79
CA PRO A 518 29.52 26.89 10.95
C PRO A 518 27.99 26.97 10.77
N HIS A 519 27.47 26.72 9.57
CA HIS A 519 26.06 26.88 9.22
C HIS A 519 25.31 25.55 9.28
N PRO A 520 23.97 25.58 9.43
CA PRO A 520 23.13 24.37 9.48
C PRO A 520 23.31 23.50 8.23
N VAL A 521 23.47 22.18 8.46
CA VAL A 521 23.49 21.15 7.43
C VAL A 521 22.29 20.22 7.68
N ILE A 522 21.34 20.21 6.77
CA ILE A 522 20.11 19.43 6.82
C ILE A 522 20.25 18.23 5.88
N ALA A 523 20.10 17.02 6.39
CA ALA A 523 20.04 15.81 5.58
C ALA A 523 18.58 15.47 5.26
N VAL A 524 18.22 15.42 3.98
CA VAL A 524 16.95 14.93 3.45
C VAL A 524 17.20 13.55 2.88
N ILE A 525 16.55 12.53 3.47
CA ILE A 525 16.82 11.12 3.20
C ILE A 525 15.71 10.54 2.33
N THR A 526 16.06 10.03 1.16
CA THR A 526 15.16 9.30 0.26
C THR A 526 15.40 7.79 0.35
N GLY A 527 14.35 6.99 0.13
CA GLY A 527 14.41 5.54 0.09
C GLY A 527 13.17 4.90 0.71
N GLY A 528 12.80 3.72 0.23
CA GLY A 528 11.59 3.01 0.67
C GLY A 528 11.84 1.99 1.80
N SER A 529 13.08 1.80 2.22
CA SER A 529 13.45 0.86 3.27
C SER A 529 14.24 1.53 4.41
N PRO A 530 14.28 0.91 5.61
CA PRO A 530 15.20 1.34 6.66
C PRO A 530 16.65 1.36 6.21
N MET A 531 17.42 2.31 6.73
CA MET A 531 18.84 2.50 6.41
C MET A 531 19.64 2.82 7.67
N ASN A 532 20.92 2.45 7.68
CA ASN A 532 21.82 2.85 8.74
C ASN A 532 22.13 4.35 8.65
N LEU A 533 21.46 5.12 9.48
CA LEU A 533 21.61 6.57 9.57
C LEU A 533 22.47 7.01 10.75
N ALA A 534 23.19 6.12 11.43
CA ALA A 534 23.93 6.44 12.65
C ALA A 534 24.97 7.56 12.45
N GLU A 535 25.73 7.51 11.36
CA GLU A 535 26.70 8.58 11.03
C GLU A 535 26.00 9.85 10.52
N VAL A 536 24.92 9.72 9.73
CA VAL A 536 24.13 10.87 9.28
C VAL A 536 23.55 11.64 10.46
N GLN A 537 23.00 10.92 11.45
CA GLN A 537 22.46 11.51 12.68
C GLN A 537 23.53 12.30 13.47
N LYS A 538 24.78 11.87 13.47
CA LYS A 538 25.89 12.58 14.14
C LYS A 538 26.32 13.83 13.36
N LEU A 539 26.33 13.76 12.04
CA LEU A 539 26.89 14.80 11.16
C LEU A 539 25.90 15.92 10.85
N ALA A 540 24.63 15.61 10.63
CA ALA A 540 23.62 16.60 10.25
C ALA A 540 22.98 17.25 11.47
N ASP A 541 22.62 18.54 11.36
CA ASP A 541 21.90 19.30 12.40
C ASP A 541 20.39 18.98 12.41
N ALA A 542 19.86 18.53 11.26
CA ALA A 542 18.51 17.95 11.16
C ALA A 542 18.50 16.81 10.13
N VAL A 543 17.65 15.82 10.37
CA VAL A 543 17.45 14.65 9.49
C VAL A 543 15.98 14.46 9.23
N LEU A 544 15.58 14.57 7.95
CA LEU A 544 14.20 14.40 7.48
C LEU A 544 14.15 13.21 6.51
N LEU A 545 13.43 12.16 6.87
CA LEU A 545 13.16 11.02 5.99
C LEU A 545 11.91 11.31 5.15
N VAL A 546 12.03 11.19 3.83
CA VAL A 546 10.97 11.59 2.90
C VAL A 546 10.42 10.43 2.07
N TRP A 547 10.93 9.21 2.24
CA TRP A 547 10.54 8.00 1.51
C TRP A 547 10.69 8.17 -0.01
N TYR A 548 9.72 7.68 -0.79
CA TYR A 548 9.43 8.02 -2.18
C TYR A 548 8.12 8.81 -2.19
N PRO A 549 8.18 10.15 -2.21
CA PRO A 549 7.07 11.00 -1.78
C PRO A 549 6.03 11.34 -2.86
N GLY A 550 6.09 10.71 -4.04
CA GLY A 550 5.15 10.98 -5.13
C GLY A 550 5.41 12.29 -5.89
N GLU A 551 4.52 12.61 -6.84
CA GLU A 551 4.70 13.70 -7.80
C GLU A 551 4.83 15.10 -7.19
N GLU A 552 4.23 15.33 -6.02
CA GLU A 552 4.28 16.60 -5.27
C GLU A 552 5.34 16.58 -4.15
N GLY A 553 6.21 15.56 -4.14
CA GLY A 553 7.20 15.33 -3.08
C GLY A 553 8.10 16.54 -2.81
N GLY A 554 8.60 17.21 -3.85
CA GLY A 554 9.44 18.41 -3.69
C GLY A 554 8.71 19.56 -2.99
N ASN A 555 7.45 19.79 -3.35
CA ASN A 555 6.62 20.80 -2.69
C ASN A 555 6.35 20.43 -1.22
N ALA A 556 6.06 19.18 -0.94
CA ALA A 556 5.81 18.71 0.43
C ALA A 556 7.07 18.85 1.32
N VAL A 557 8.24 18.49 0.78
CA VAL A 557 9.53 18.67 1.48
C VAL A 557 9.80 20.13 1.78
N ALA A 558 9.58 21.02 0.80
CA ALA A 558 9.76 22.46 0.99
C ALA A 558 8.76 23.03 2.02
N ASP A 559 7.48 22.63 1.98
CA ASP A 559 6.46 23.04 2.96
C ASP A 559 6.89 22.69 4.39
N VAL A 560 7.49 21.52 4.60
CA VAL A 560 8.00 21.11 5.90
C VAL A 560 9.27 21.86 6.24
N LEU A 561 10.29 21.89 5.39
CA LEU A 561 11.58 22.52 5.71
C LEU A 561 11.45 24.01 6.05
N PHE A 562 10.54 24.72 5.36
CA PHE A 562 10.27 26.15 5.63
C PHE A 562 9.16 26.40 6.65
N GLY A 563 8.63 25.36 7.30
CA GLY A 563 7.70 25.48 8.42
C GLY A 563 6.27 25.91 8.06
N LYS A 564 5.86 25.78 6.80
CA LYS A 564 4.47 25.96 6.39
C LYS A 564 3.59 24.84 6.99
N VAL A 565 4.15 23.64 7.11
CA VAL A 565 3.56 22.47 7.75
C VAL A 565 4.56 21.91 8.77
N SER A 566 4.10 21.58 9.97
CA SER A 566 4.93 20.84 10.93
C SER A 566 5.00 19.36 10.52
N PRO A 567 6.18 18.72 10.52
CA PRO A 567 6.29 17.29 10.24
C PRO A 567 5.49 16.52 11.29
N SER A 568 4.86 15.43 10.84
CA SER A 568 3.98 14.61 11.69
C SER A 568 3.92 13.14 11.28
N GLY A 569 4.76 12.73 10.33
CA GLY A 569 4.93 11.34 9.95
C GLY A 569 5.58 10.53 11.07
N LYS A 570 5.26 9.23 11.14
CA LYS A 570 5.79 8.28 12.12
C LYS A 570 6.36 7.08 11.39
N LEU A 571 7.43 6.47 11.91
CA LEU A 571 8.06 5.32 11.29
C LEU A 571 7.14 4.09 11.32
N PRO A 572 6.74 3.51 10.19
CA PRO A 572 5.98 2.26 10.14
C PRO A 572 6.88 1.01 10.22
N VAL A 573 8.18 1.20 10.38
CA VAL A 573 9.20 0.15 10.50
C VAL A 573 10.27 0.55 11.48
N THR A 574 10.83 -0.44 12.17
CA THR A 574 12.00 -0.27 13.06
C THR A 574 13.27 -0.11 12.23
N PHE A 575 14.14 0.82 12.62
CA PHE A 575 15.48 0.97 12.08
C PHE A 575 16.48 0.33 13.04
N PRO A 576 17.04 -0.86 12.77
CA PRO A 576 18.07 -1.46 13.58
C PRO A 576 19.35 -0.62 13.56
N GLN A 577 20.27 -0.83 14.51
CA GLN A 577 21.57 -0.16 14.47
C GLN A 577 22.52 -0.80 13.44
N SER A 578 22.39 -2.12 13.26
CA SER A 578 23.13 -2.89 12.25
C SER A 578 22.36 -4.16 11.89
N LEU A 579 22.74 -4.83 10.80
CA LEU A 579 22.17 -6.14 10.44
C LEU A 579 22.50 -7.24 11.44
N ASP A 580 23.55 -7.08 12.26
CA ASP A 580 23.91 -8.06 13.30
C ASP A 580 22.84 -8.20 14.39
N GLN A 581 21.94 -7.22 14.50
CA GLN A 581 20.79 -7.27 15.39
C GLN A 581 19.66 -8.17 14.86
N LEU A 582 19.70 -8.58 13.59
CA LEU A 582 18.63 -9.31 12.94
C LEU A 582 19.01 -10.77 12.66
N PRO A 583 18.07 -11.71 12.72
CA PRO A 583 18.26 -13.06 12.22
C PRO A 583 18.60 -13.11 10.73
N ALA A 584 19.00 -14.30 10.25
CA ALA A 584 19.25 -14.52 8.81
C ALA A 584 18.06 -14.10 7.95
N PHE A 585 18.28 -13.51 6.77
CA PHE A 585 17.19 -13.01 5.92
C PHE A 585 16.22 -14.12 5.50
N THR A 586 16.70 -15.35 5.34
CA THR A 586 15.90 -16.53 5.01
C THR A 586 15.12 -17.13 6.19
N ASP A 587 15.39 -16.68 7.43
CA ASP A 587 14.64 -17.12 8.60
C ASP A 587 13.35 -16.32 8.72
N TYR A 588 12.21 -16.99 8.66
CA TYR A 588 10.88 -16.37 8.73
C TYR A 588 10.26 -16.38 10.13
N ALA A 589 10.96 -16.89 11.14
CA ALA A 589 10.55 -16.72 12.53
C ALA A 589 10.58 -15.23 12.93
N MET A 590 9.58 -14.80 13.68
CA MET A 590 9.49 -13.40 14.13
C MET A 590 10.38 -13.08 15.32
N LYS A 591 10.94 -14.07 15.99
CA LYS A 591 11.88 -13.88 17.10
C LYS A 591 13.06 -13.02 16.67
N GLY A 592 13.37 -11.95 17.44
CA GLY A 592 14.45 -11.02 17.16
C GLY A 592 14.18 -10.03 16.04
N ARG A 593 12.93 -9.92 15.56
CA ARG A 593 12.53 -9.02 14.46
C ARG A 593 11.49 -8.01 14.91
N THR A 594 11.47 -6.85 14.27
CA THR A 594 10.51 -5.77 14.45
C THR A 594 10.45 -5.26 15.89
N TYR A 595 9.77 -4.16 16.15
CA TYR A 595 9.56 -3.64 17.50
C TYR A 595 8.85 -4.63 18.43
N ARG A 596 8.21 -5.67 17.84
CA ARG A 596 7.43 -6.66 18.59
C ARG A 596 8.32 -7.71 19.28
N TYR A 597 9.46 -8.07 18.68
CA TYR A 597 10.28 -9.19 19.14
C TYR A 597 11.78 -8.92 19.15
N MET A 598 12.25 -7.72 18.80
CA MET A 598 13.65 -7.35 18.81
C MET A 598 14.03 -6.78 20.19
N ASP A 599 14.80 -7.54 20.98
CA ASP A 599 15.28 -7.11 22.29
C ASP A 599 16.38 -6.03 22.21
N ALA A 600 17.13 -6.00 21.10
CA ALA A 600 18.21 -5.05 20.91
C ALA A 600 17.66 -3.63 20.70
N GLU A 601 18.34 -2.63 21.29
CA GLU A 601 17.96 -1.22 21.12
C GLU A 601 18.13 -0.79 19.64
N PRO A 602 17.08 -0.30 18.98
CA PRO A 602 17.15 0.14 17.59
C PRO A 602 17.81 1.52 17.46
N LEU A 603 18.23 1.87 16.24
CA LEU A 603 18.62 3.25 15.90
C LEU A 603 17.42 4.19 16.02
N TYR A 604 16.30 3.83 15.35
CA TYR A 604 15.00 4.50 15.50
C TYR A 604 13.90 3.46 15.71
N PRO A 605 13.08 3.61 16.74
CA PRO A 605 12.01 2.67 17.03
C PRO A 605 10.78 2.89 16.14
N PHE A 606 9.96 1.85 15.99
CA PHE A 606 8.63 1.93 15.36
C PHE A 606 7.78 3.05 15.99
N GLY A 607 6.97 3.70 15.18
CA GLY A 607 6.06 4.76 15.60
C GLY A 607 6.74 6.10 15.91
N PHE A 608 8.08 6.18 15.87
CA PHE A 608 8.84 7.40 16.18
C PHE A 608 8.77 8.43 15.05
N GLY A 609 8.75 9.71 15.43
CA GLY A 609 8.86 10.87 14.55
C GLY A 609 8.63 12.15 15.34
N LEU A 610 9.47 13.16 15.13
CA LEU A 610 9.41 14.45 15.79
C LEU A 610 8.49 15.43 15.03
N SER A 611 8.11 16.51 15.72
CA SER A 611 7.42 17.65 15.13
C SER A 611 8.09 18.97 15.55
N TYR A 612 7.63 20.11 15.00
CA TYR A 612 8.11 21.44 15.41
C TYR A 612 7.49 21.91 16.73
N THR A 613 6.59 21.14 17.29
CA THR A 613 5.94 21.41 18.58
C THR A 613 6.15 20.24 19.54
N THR A 614 5.65 20.37 20.76
CA THR A 614 5.69 19.33 21.77
C THR A 614 4.28 18.99 22.22
N PHE A 615 4.07 17.73 22.60
CA PHE A 615 2.79 17.26 23.11
C PHE A 615 2.93 16.68 24.52
N ALA A 616 1.87 16.81 25.31
CA ALA A 616 1.76 16.19 26.62
C ALA A 616 0.54 15.28 26.67
N TYR A 617 0.76 14.06 27.17
CA TYR A 617 -0.27 13.06 27.41
C TYR A 617 -0.67 13.06 28.87
N SER A 618 -1.97 12.97 29.16
CA SER A 618 -2.49 13.04 30.53
C SER A 618 -3.85 12.35 30.65
N ARG A 619 -4.35 12.20 31.89
CA ARG A 619 -5.71 11.77 32.22
C ARG A 619 -6.11 10.44 31.58
N LEU A 620 -5.19 9.45 31.57
CA LEU A 620 -5.54 8.10 31.11
C LEU A 620 -6.65 7.51 31.98
N LYS A 621 -7.74 7.10 31.33
CA LYS A 621 -8.85 6.36 31.95
C LYS A 621 -9.08 5.07 31.22
N VAL A 622 -9.31 4.00 31.95
CA VAL A 622 -9.68 2.70 31.40
C VAL A 622 -10.96 2.25 32.11
N SER A 623 -11.96 1.87 31.34
CA SER A 623 -13.24 1.35 31.85
C SER A 623 -13.68 0.13 31.08
N GLY A 624 -14.32 -0.84 31.77
CA GLY A 624 -14.96 -2.02 31.16
C GLY A 624 -16.47 -1.80 30.99
N GLY A 625 -17.05 -2.24 29.87
CA GLY A 625 -18.49 -2.17 29.59
C GLY A 625 -18.86 -1.41 28.31
N ALA A 626 -20.10 -1.58 27.81
CA ALA A 626 -20.60 -0.97 26.59
C ALA A 626 -20.52 0.57 26.63
N LEU A 627 -19.97 1.15 25.54
CA LEU A 627 -19.93 2.62 25.37
C LEU A 627 -21.34 3.19 25.21
N HIS A 628 -21.71 4.16 26.00
CA HIS A 628 -22.78 5.11 25.66
C HIS A 628 -22.15 6.24 24.84
N ALA A 629 -22.60 6.38 23.60
CA ALA A 629 -22.36 7.58 22.80
C ALA A 629 -23.18 8.70 23.39
N ASP A 630 -22.51 9.77 23.85
CA ASP A 630 -22.92 11.18 23.84
C ASP A 630 -22.14 11.97 24.89
N ALA A 631 -21.43 13.00 24.46
CA ALA A 631 -21.32 14.26 25.21
C ALA A 631 -20.50 15.32 24.42
N SER A 632 -21.23 16.36 24.08
CA SER A 632 -20.74 17.64 23.62
C SER A 632 -19.96 18.39 24.72
N SER A 633 -18.93 19.11 24.25
CA SER A 633 -18.25 20.33 24.82
C SER A 633 -18.46 20.75 26.27
N ALA A 634 -17.37 20.96 27.01
CA ALA A 634 -17.23 22.04 27.98
C ALA A 634 -15.76 22.44 28.20
N SER A 635 -15.52 23.72 28.10
CA SER A 635 -14.27 24.45 28.37
C SER A 635 -14.01 24.55 29.89
N GLY A 636 -12.73 24.47 30.32
CA GLY A 636 -12.35 24.75 31.69
C GLY A 636 -10.87 24.56 32.01
N THR A 637 -10.27 25.54 32.61
CA THR A 637 -8.87 25.74 32.98
C THR A 637 -8.24 24.68 33.88
N VAL A 638 -6.93 24.43 33.66
CA VAL A 638 -6.10 23.37 34.26
C VAL A 638 -5.54 23.76 35.64
N PRO A 639 -5.46 22.82 36.59
CA PRO A 639 -4.41 22.79 37.61
C PRO A 639 -3.50 21.56 37.47
N HIS A 640 -2.21 21.76 37.63
CA HIS A 640 -1.19 20.72 37.71
C HIS A 640 -1.46 19.75 38.89
N ALA A 641 -1.57 18.47 38.63
CA ALA A 641 -1.51 17.44 39.64
C ALA A 641 -0.86 16.14 39.14
N ARG A 642 0.00 15.64 40.01
CA ARG A 642 0.80 14.40 39.90
C ARG A 642 -0.06 13.16 39.61
N GLY A 643 0.53 12.18 38.91
CA GLY A 643 -0.09 10.95 38.46
C GLY A 643 -0.98 10.24 39.48
N ALA A 644 -2.20 9.92 39.07
CA ALA A 644 -3.09 9.05 39.80
C ALA A 644 -2.90 7.62 39.26
N GLN A 645 -2.35 6.74 40.09
CA GLN A 645 -2.43 5.30 39.90
C GLN A 645 -3.90 4.87 40.00
N ALA A 646 -4.48 4.37 38.91
CA ALA A 646 -5.75 3.65 38.98
C ALA A 646 -5.45 2.27 39.58
N SER A 647 -5.79 2.10 40.86
CA SER A 647 -5.69 0.82 41.55
C SER A 647 -6.83 -0.10 41.12
N GLY A 648 -6.52 -1.27 40.57
CA GLY A 648 -7.35 -2.45 40.67
C GLY A 648 -8.51 -2.63 39.68
N THR A 649 -8.38 -2.16 38.42
CA THR A 649 -9.35 -2.59 37.40
C THR A 649 -9.09 -4.04 37.03
N VAL A 650 -10.04 -4.91 37.34
CA VAL A 650 -10.04 -6.32 36.94
C VAL A 650 -10.90 -6.47 35.69
N LEU A 651 -10.31 -6.97 34.63
CA LEU A 651 -11.01 -7.29 33.39
C LEU A 651 -11.42 -8.77 33.43
N ARG A 652 -12.68 -9.05 33.13
CA ARG A 652 -13.12 -10.42 32.89
C ARG A 652 -12.87 -10.82 31.45
N VAL A 653 -12.43 -12.04 31.22
CA VAL A 653 -12.29 -12.64 29.90
C VAL A 653 -13.56 -12.41 29.07
N GLY A 654 -13.38 -11.99 27.80
CA GLY A 654 -14.50 -11.70 26.89
C GLY A 654 -15.10 -10.30 26.98
N GLN A 655 -14.58 -9.42 27.82
CA GLN A 655 -15.03 -8.02 27.90
C GLN A 655 -14.18 -7.09 27.03
N SER A 656 -14.81 -6.06 26.47
CA SER A 656 -14.12 -4.93 25.81
C SER A 656 -13.71 -3.88 26.84
N LEU A 657 -12.67 -3.10 26.50
CA LEU A 657 -12.21 -1.95 27.27
C LEU A 657 -12.37 -0.67 26.46
N ALA A 658 -12.86 0.38 27.11
CA ALA A 658 -12.74 1.74 26.62
C ALA A 658 -11.52 2.41 27.27
N VAL A 659 -10.68 3.06 26.44
CA VAL A 659 -9.48 3.78 26.86
C VAL A 659 -9.59 5.21 26.40
N GLU A 660 -9.43 6.16 27.32
CA GLU A 660 -9.44 7.60 27.05
C GLU A 660 -8.12 8.22 27.49
N ALA A 661 -7.55 9.10 26.68
CA ALA A 661 -6.39 9.90 27.04
C ALA A 661 -6.56 11.35 26.54
N THR A 662 -6.05 12.32 27.29
CA THR A 662 -6.03 13.72 26.87
C THR A 662 -4.65 14.04 26.28
N VAL A 663 -4.63 14.60 25.08
CA VAL A 663 -3.43 15.09 24.40
C VAL A 663 -3.48 16.60 24.29
N THR A 664 -2.42 17.28 24.66
CA THR A 664 -2.29 18.75 24.65
C THR A 664 -1.07 19.16 23.85
N ASN A 665 -1.22 20.07 22.90
CA ASN A 665 -0.10 20.73 22.24
C ASN A 665 0.51 21.78 23.20
N THR A 666 1.69 21.51 23.71
CA THR A 666 2.40 22.36 24.70
C THR A 666 3.41 23.31 24.05
N GLY A 667 3.64 23.18 22.74
CA GLY A 667 4.61 24.00 22.04
C GLY A 667 3.99 25.18 21.29
N ARG A 668 4.71 25.68 20.26
CA ARG A 668 4.42 26.95 19.60
C ARG A 668 3.79 26.81 18.21
N TYR A 669 3.83 25.62 17.61
CA TYR A 669 3.34 25.40 16.25
C TYR A 669 2.05 24.57 16.28
N LYS A 670 1.11 24.91 15.40
CA LYS A 670 0.01 23.98 15.06
C LYS A 670 0.61 22.75 14.40
N SER A 671 0.21 21.58 14.84
CA SER A 671 0.69 20.31 14.26
C SER A 671 -0.36 19.22 14.37
N ASP A 672 -0.27 18.26 13.49
CA ASP A 672 -0.91 16.98 13.69
C ASP A 672 -0.07 16.16 14.67
N GLU A 673 -0.76 15.33 15.46
CA GLU A 673 -0.18 14.31 16.31
C GLU A 673 -0.79 12.96 16.02
N VAL A 674 0.04 11.92 15.99
CA VAL A 674 -0.38 10.52 15.88
C VAL A 674 -0.36 9.89 17.26
N VAL A 675 -1.53 9.79 17.84
CA VAL A 675 -1.73 9.15 19.16
C VAL A 675 -1.78 7.65 18.96
N GLN A 676 -0.87 6.92 19.61
CA GLN A 676 -0.69 5.47 19.46
C GLN A 676 -1.00 4.76 20.78
N LEU A 677 -1.72 3.65 20.71
CA LEU A 677 -2.03 2.80 21.86
C LEU A 677 -1.32 1.46 21.73
N TYR A 678 -0.55 1.11 22.73
CA TYR A 678 0.20 -0.15 22.80
C TYR A 678 -0.22 -0.99 24.00
N LEU A 679 -0.21 -2.31 23.80
CA LEU A 679 -0.34 -3.30 24.85
C LEU A 679 0.98 -4.02 25.11
N THR A 680 1.24 -4.32 26.38
CA THR A 680 2.33 -5.20 26.85
C THR A 680 1.76 -6.20 27.83
N HIS A 681 1.91 -7.48 27.55
CA HIS A 681 1.51 -8.57 28.45
C HIS A 681 2.67 -8.94 29.37
N LYS A 682 2.37 -9.13 30.67
CA LYS A 682 3.36 -9.52 31.68
C LYS A 682 2.83 -10.68 32.51
N GLY A 683 3.72 -11.64 32.81
CA GLY A 683 3.37 -12.83 33.60
C GLY A 683 2.61 -13.90 32.82
N SER A 684 2.50 -13.76 31.51
CA SER A 684 1.98 -14.82 30.64
C SER A 684 2.95 -16.01 30.59
N SER A 685 2.42 -17.21 30.50
CA SER A 685 3.20 -18.42 30.22
C SER A 685 3.53 -18.59 28.71
N LEU A 686 2.93 -17.76 27.87
CA LEU A 686 3.15 -17.74 26.42
C LEU A 686 4.32 -16.83 26.05
N VAL A 687 4.95 -17.08 24.90
CA VAL A 687 5.83 -16.12 24.26
C VAL A 687 4.99 -14.93 23.77
N VAL A 688 5.30 -13.74 24.24
CA VAL A 688 4.49 -12.54 23.97
C VAL A 688 5.33 -11.48 23.26
N PRO A 689 4.72 -10.64 22.40
CA PRO A 689 5.39 -9.47 21.88
C PRO A 689 5.83 -8.51 22.99
N LEU A 690 6.97 -7.87 22.86
CA LEU A 690 7.42 -6.79 23.75
C LEU A 690 6.39 -5.67 23.83
N PHE A 691 5.87 -5.30 22.67
CA PHE A 691 4.80 -4.32 22.49
C PHE A 691 3.90 -4.74 21.32
N SER A 692 2.62 -4.37 21.37
CA SER A 692 1.66 -4.57 20.29
C SER A 692 0.84 -3.29 20.07
N LEU A 693 0.93 -2.68 18.89
CA LEU A 693 0.04 -1.59 18.49
C LEU A 693 -1.40 -2.13 18.40
N LYS A 694 -2.34 -1.46 19.06
CA LYS A 694 -3.77 -1.85 19.07
C LYS A 694 -4.71 -0.68 18.82
N GLY A 695 -4.16 0.52 18.57
CA GLY A 695 -4.94 1.68 18.19
C GLY A 695 -4.05 2.85 17.78
N PHE A 696 -4.54 3.65 16.84
CA PHE A 696 -3.92 4.93 16.50
C PHE A 696 -5.00 5.94 16.08
N HIS A 697 -4.73 7.22 16.33
CA HIS A 697 -5.57 8.33 15.88
C HIS A 697 -4.69 9.51 15.50
N ARG A 698 -4.93 10.06 14.32
CA ARG A 698 -4.34 11.34 13.92
C ARG A 698 -5.27 12.50 14.34
N ILE A 699 -4.73 13.46 15.06
CA ILE A 699 -5.45 14.64 15.54
C ILE A 699 -4.67 15.91 15.22
N SER A 700 -5.36 17.01 14.91
CA SER A 700 -4.71 18.33 14.70
C SER A 700 -4.95 19.22 15.90
N LEU A 701 -3.89 19.84 16.44
CA LEU A 701 -3.94 20.69 17.62
C LEU A 701 -3.21 22.02 17.40
N ALA A 702 -3.89 23.14 17.68
CA ALA A 702 -3.26 24.43 17.79
C ALA A 702 -2.44 24.53 19.10
N PRO A 703 -1.49 25.49 19.22
CA PRO A 703 -0.78 25.74 20.46
C PRO A 703 -1.73 25.92 21.67
N GLY A 704 -1.48 25.20 22.74
CA GLY A 704 -2.30 25.19 23.96
C GLY A 704 -3.62 24.40 23.86
N GLN A 705 -3.99 23.91 22.69
CA GLN A 705 -5.21 23.11 22.50
C GLN A 705 -5.05 21.69 23.05
N SER A 706 -6.13 21.19 23.66
CA SER A 706 -6.23 19.80 24.12
C SER A 706 -7.39 19.08 23.43
N LYS A 707 -7.23 17.76 23.25
CA LYS A 707 -8.28 16.87 22.75
C LYS A 707 -8.25 15.55 23.52
N VAL A 708 -9.44 15.01 23.83
CA VAL A 708 -9.58 13.65 24.35
C VAL A 708 -9.64 12.70 23.16
N VAL A 709 -8.85 11.65 23.19
CA VAL A 709 -8.90 10.53 22.24
C VAL A 709 -9.47 9.32 22.93
N HIS A 710 -10.22 8.52 22.15
CA HIS A 710 -10.93 7.35 22.63
C HIS A 710 -10.50 6.13 21.81
N PHE A 711 -10.23 5.02 22.48
CA PHE A 711 -9.98 3.73 21.88
C PHE A 711 -10.92 2.68 22.47
N THR A 712 -11.30 1.72 21.68
CA THR A 712 -12.01 0.53 22.12
C THR A 712 -11.13 -0.68 21.86
N LEU A 713 -10.78 -1.41 22.89
CA LEU A 713 -10.05 -2.66 22.81
C LEU A 713 -11.06 -3.81 22.91
N THR A 714 -11.20 -4.55 21.85
CA THR A 714 -12.07 -5.75 21.79
C THR A 714 -11.40 -6.93 22.49
N PRO A 715 -12.16 -7.96 22.90
CA PRO A 715 -11.58 -9.18 23.46
C PRO A 715 -10.52 -9.83 22.57
N GLN A 716 -10.71 -9.77 21.25
CA GLN A 716 -9.73 -10.27 20.27
C GLN A 716 -8.43 -9.45 20.29
N GLN A 717 -8.51 -8.14 20.39
CA GLN A 717 -7.32 -7.27 20.49
C GLN A 717 -6.54 -7.47 21.80
N LEU A 718 -7.25 -7.91 22.86
CA LEU A 718 -6.69 -8.25 24.18
C LEU A 718 -6.16 -9.68 24.26
N SER A 719 -6.38 -10.50 23.22
CA SER A 719 -5.92 -11.89 23.16
C SER A 719 -4.49 -11.99 22.63
N LEU A 720 -3.86 -13.10 22.96
CA LEU A 720 -2.57 -13.56 22.45
C LEU A 720 -2.77 -14.76 21.53
N VAL A 721 -1.84 -14.99 20.63
CA VAL A 721 -1.79 -16.20 19.82
C VAL A 721 -0.82 -17.18 20.48
N ASN A 722 -1.29 -18.40 20.76
CA ASN A 722 -0.46 -19.45 21.35
C ASN A 722 0.38 -20.19 20.29
N GLU A 723 1.18 -21.16 20.71
CA GLU A 723 2.08 -21.89 19.80
C GLU A 723 1.32 -22.71 18.75
N GLU A 724 0.06 -23.08 19.00
CA GLU A 724 -0.84 -23.76 18.06
C GLU A 724 -1.54 -22.81 17.09
N GLY A 725 -1.28 -21.49 17.19
CA GLY A 725 -1.91 -20.48 16.34
C GLY A 725 -3.33 -20.08 16.75
N LEU A 726 -3.75 -20.41 17.98
CA LEU A 726 -5.08 -20.12 18.50
C LEU A 726 -5.08 -18.82 19.32
N ASN A 727 -6.12 -18.02 19.15
CA ASN A 727 -6.34 -16.86 20.01
C ASN A 727 -6.79 -17.31 21.40
N VAL A 728 -6.02 -16.92 22.40
CA VAL A 728 -6.29 -17.21 23.82
C VAL A 728 -6.20 -15.92 24.63
N GLN A 729 -7.03 -15.81 25.65
CA GLN A 729 -6.98 -14.68 26.58
C GLN A 729 -6.42 -15.20 27.91
N PRO A 730 -5.11 -15.01 28.16
CA PRO A 730 -4.48 -15.53 29.36
C PRO A 730 -4.87 -14.71 30.58
N SER A 731 -4.87 -15.36 31.75
CA SER A 731 -4.90 -14.67 33.05
C SER A 731 -3.52 -14.07 33.30
N ASP A 732 -3.32 -12.81 32.96
CA ASP A 732 -2.05 -12.10 33.08
C ASP A 732 -2.26 -10.62 33.45
N THR A 733 -1.21 -9.86 33.35
CA THR A 733 -1.26 -8.42 33.58
C THR A 733 -0.97 -7.69 32.27
N ILE A 734 -1.88 -6.80 31.87
CA ILE A 734 -1.74 -6.00 30.66
C ILE A 734 -1.38 -4.56 31.03
N THR A 735 -0.27 -4.06 30.52
CA THR A 735 0.06 -2.63 30.55
C THR A 735 -0.48 -1.98 29.27
N ILE A 736 -1.32 -0.97 29.43
CA ILE A 736 -1.87 -0.12 28.37
C ILE A 736 -1.05 1.16 28.36
N SER A 737 -0.45 1.50 27.22
CA SER A 737 0.35 2.70 27.04
C SER A 737 -0.22 3.55 25.91
N VAL A 738 -0.40 4.85 26.14
CA VAL A 738 -0.83 5.83 25.10
C VAL A 738 0.23 6.91 24.99
N GLY A 739 0.77 7.08 23.78
CA GLY A 739 1.87 8.02 23.49
C GLY A 739 2.00 8.30 21.99
N ASP A 740 3.12 8.86 21.59
CA ASP A 740 3.44 9.25 20.20
C ASP A 740 4.44 8.29 19.49
N ALA A 741 4.91 7.27 20.20
CA ALA A 741 5.80 6.23 19.70
C ALA A 741 5.70 4.97 20.57
N VAL A 742 6.30 3.86 20.16
CA VAL A 742 6.46 2.69 21.02
C VAL A 742 7.14 3.10 22.33
N PRO A 743 6.61 2.73 23.52
CA PRO A 743 7.01 3.30 24.81
C PRO A 743 8.33 2.72 25.34
N THR A 744 9.43 2.96 24.63
CA THR A 744 10.77 2.49 25.01
C THR A 744 11.65 3.63 25.55
N PRO A 745 12.70 3.32 26.34
CA PRO A 745 13.70 4.31 26.72
C PRO A 745 14.34 5.01 25.51
N ARG A 746 14.53 4.27 24.40
CA ARG A 746 15.09 4.83 23.16
C ARG A 746 14.19 5.89 22.55
N SER A 747 12.88 5.67 22.50
CA SER A 747 11.92 6.68 22.00
C SER A 747 12.04 7.98 22.79
N LEU A 748 12.10 7.90 24.12
CA LEU A 748 12.24 9.07 25.00
C LEU A 748 13.61 9.76 24.82
N ALA A 749 14.69 8.99 24.68
CA ALA A 749 16.02 9.54 24.46
C ALA A 749 16.14 10.30 23.13
N LEU A 750 15.32 9.94 22.14
CA LEU A 750 15.23 10.62 20.85
C LEU A 750 14.27 11.82 20.84
N GLY A 751 13.55 12.06 21.95
CA GLY A 751 12.65 13.22 22.09
C GLY A 751 11.16 12.94 21.94
N ALA A 752 10.74 11.68 21.94
CA ALA A 752 9.32 11.32 22.00
C ALA A 752 8.68 11.81 23.31
N SER A 753 7.38 12.07 23.28
CA SER A 753 6.61 12.49 24.45
C SER A 753 6.54 11.39 25.51
N LEU A 754 6.49 11.76 26.78
CA LEU A 754 6.28 10.79 27.85
C LEU A 754 4.89 10.16 27.74
N PRO A 755 4.78 8.83 27.55
CA PRO A 755 3.48 8.17 27.43
C PRO A 755 2.75 8.13 28.77
N VAL A 756 1.42 8.09 28.74
CA VAL A 756 0.62 7.73 29.90
C VAL A 756 0.34 6.25 29.91
N GLN A 757 0.45 5.62 31.08
CA GLN A 757 0.35 4.17 31.24
C GLN A 757 -0.53 3.76 32.40
N THR A 758 -1.20 2.64 32.28
CA THR A 758 -1.90 1.96 33.37
C THR A 758 -1.79 0.46 33.21
N THR A 759 -1.94 -0.25 34.32
CA THR A 759 -1.86 -1.71 34.35
C THR A 759 -3.18 -2.28 34.85
N ILE A 760 -3.69 -3.30 34.17
CA ILE A 760 -4.91 -4.02 34.53
C ILE A 760 -4.60 -5.53 34.68
N SER A 761 -5.33 -6.19 35.54
CA SER A 761 -5.25 -7.66 35.67
C SER A 761 -6.41 -8.31 34.92
N VAL A 762 -6.12 -9.35 34.16
CA VAL A 762 -7.12 -10.17 33.44
C VAL A 762 -7.41 -11.42 34.28
N GLN A 763 -8.69 -11.69 34.55
CA GLN A 763 -9.15 -12.83 35.35
C GLN A 763 -10.32 -13.56 34.69
#